data_309634160a5c640a07ac0a3d9137c435
#
_entry.id   309634160a5c640a07ac0a3d9137c435
#
_cell.length_a   1.000
_cell.length_b   1.000
_cell.length_c   1.000
_cell.angle_alpha   90.00
_cell.angle_beta   90.00
_cell.angle_gamma   90.00
#
_symmetry.space_group_name_H-M   'P 1'
#
loop_
_entity.id
_entity.type
_entity.pdbx_description
1 polymer ?
#
loop_
_entity_poly.entity_id
_entity_poly.type
_entity_poly.pdbx_seq_one_letter_code
_entity_poly.pdbx_strand_id
1 'polypeptide(L)'
;MLIFLFAALLLIGIFGALKNLRKKYYKDVALNERSPDFERKIRELAKVLSTPEPAGKGFDVAPVKSQIKKGYKVISKKVRGKRELYSFEKWLYENNAIFVETFMKNDFDFSRLPHNGEPRALIFARACVALTYGNVTKEYFEKAFDAFNEITPFTFSECEKMSETLTVALLEKIAAVEEKSAYLQKMERLSSASERIVKKYVKNNVFLHFVKKNNEKRYIKIKKLLSASAKTRDDLEVVFDAFVAENDMLTENLMKSLIAVESTVCNLYERLPVYAVASRDKVFSYSDETTKKACLEKIGKLSDSINLTESEYAERVMKYSGNGLIGGVFSEDFGLYESVKQDKNVSMTKKKINKTTCYILAFSVILMGISAGVFFAVGNFVFGIPATILSVFALGKVAYRLTNGLFSLFLKDTPVFARNFEKIPKEYAVDVVVPVFIASEKDVSAAVSHLNRLYFANRDGNATFTLLIDLKRSKTETDESDAAVLSALNEKLPPYLRAAVRKRVKRDDCFMGRERKRGAVEDYANFLYSGCDKDFSRLFNFDGFEKPKYFITLDADSVLQPKGVLRAVNVFSHEENEKYDLLAFDGKTNAFSLKTAYARLFHGGDGYEIYPAYSNLFYNLTGKSIFTGKGIFNLERYVEKLSGALPENRVLSHDIIEGAILNTGASGVPVYEDAPLCFSSDENRRLRWKRGDVQLMPFVNFTNPKENNKKIDKFYKFLMVFNGISVLSAPCFLALLILSFLSASPTFFALIIAVSFINTIFVGATGFFDVFVNLSVSAYVKRLTKEFIKDFFGLVMLPYFAVVDFYVFTVSVARSLTKKTCFYGSRFSRGASGKRKKRKSRARIIFCPTQNLCTNISYPKKIRLCPTISPCCRKGIIRTIPRRRISGFRYFPTCRQAFLK
;
A
#
# COMPACT_ATOMS: atom_id res chain seq x y z
N MET A 1 18.04 21.54 56.67
CA MET A 1 19.52 21.64 56.77
C MET A 1 20.21 20.46 56.12
N LEU A 2 19.99 19.19 56.39
CA LEU A 2 20.70 18.10 55.78
C LEU A 2 20.34 17.80 54.31
N ILE A 3 19.13 18.09 53.86
CA ILE A 3 18.73 18.10 52.44
C ILE A 3 19.30 19.32 51.71
N PHE A 4 19.35 20.44 52.40
CA PHE A 4 20.01 21.66 51.90
C PHE A 4 21.51 21.48 51.80
N LEU A 5 22.12 20.76 52.78
CA LEU A 5 23.52 20.38 52.71
C LEU A 5 23.77 19.40 51.55
N PHE A 6 22.86 18.50 51.32
CA PHE A 6 22.96 17.46 50.30
C PHE A 6 22.76 18.02 48.90
N ALA A 7 21.81 18.90 48.76
CA ALA A 7 21.53 19.59 47.53
C ALA A 7 22.62 20.63 47.18
N ALA A 8 23.17 21.35 48.18
CA ALA A 8 24.26 22.30 47.96
C ALA A 8 25.59 21.61 47.60
N LEU A 9 25.82 20.39 48.10
CA LEU A 9 27.04 19.62 47.77
C LEU A 9 26.91 18.89 46.42
N LEU A 10 25.69 18.51 46.03
CA LEU A 10 25.33 18.15 44.68
C LEU A 10 25.61 19.34 43.76
N LEU A 11 25.33 20.55 44.23
CA LEU A 11 25.55 21.82 43.57
C LEU A 11 27.01 22.21 43.41
N ILE A 12 27.79 22.14 44.42
CA ILE A 12 29.24 22.48 44.31
C ILE A 12 29.93 21.45 43.42
N GLY A 13 29.53 20.16 43.48
CA GLY A 13 30.03 19.14 42.60
C GLY A 13 29.48 19.24 41.17
N ILE A 14 28.20 19.57 41.00
CA ILE A 14 27.60 19.82 39.69
C ILE A 14 27.99 21.21 39.16
N PHE A 15 28.15 22.22 39.99
CA PHE A 15 28.60 23.54 39.60
C PHE A 15 30.10 23.55 39.25
N GLY A 16 30.95 22.82 39.97
CA GLY A 16 32.31 22.55 39.58
C GLY A 16 32.41 21.69 38.35
N ALA A 17 31.58 20.66 38.25
CA ALA A 17 31.46 19.81 37.05
C ALA A 17 30.78 20.55 35.89
N LEU A 18 29.77 21.41 36.18
CA LEU A 18 29.09 22.26 35.18
C LEU A 18 29.97 23.45 34.76
N LYS A 19 30.76 24.02 35.66
CA LYS A 19 31.75 25.04 35.26
C LYS A 19 32.89 24.47 34.41
N ASN A 20 33.30 23.25 34.71
CA ASN A 20 34.22 22.48 33.90
C ASN A 20 33.55 21.85 32.68
N LEU A 21 32.30 21.40 32.80
CA LEU A 21 31.49 20.94 31.68
C LEU A 21 30.97 22.10 30.84
N ARG A 22 30.62 23.25 31.39
CA ARG A 22 30.25 24.46 30.65
C ARG A 22 31.43 25.04 29.88
N LYS A 23 32.65 25.09 30.47
CA LYS A 23 33.88 25.40 29.73
C LYS A 23 34.23 24.32 28.70
N LYS A 24 34.06 23.07 29.03
CA LYS A 24 34.28 21.95 28.11
C LYS A 24 33.16 21.81 27.12
N TYR A 25 31.91 21.99 27.56
CA TYR A 25 30.71 21.87 26.77
C TYR A 25 30.50 22.99 25.75
N TYR A 26 30.72 24.27 26.10
CA TYR A 26 30.74 25.34 25.09
C TYR A 26 31.95 25.24 24.15
N LYS A 27 33.06 24.70 24.61
CA LYS A 27 34.19 24.36 23.73
C LYS A 27 33.92 23.10 22.90
N ASP A 28 33.25 22.10 23.47
CA ASP A 28 32.94 20.84 22.83
C ASP A 28 31.69 20.88 21.92
N VAL A 29 30.71 21.74 22.17
CA VAL A 29 29.56 21.99 21.28
C VAL A 29 29.96 22.77 20.04
N ALA A 30 30.96 23.68 20.17
CA ALA A 30 31.53 24.40 19.04
C ALA A 30 32.65 23.60 18.31
N LEU A 31 33.20 22.58 18.94
CA LEU A 31 34.33 21.77 18.45
C LEU A 31 33.98 20.33 18.08
N ASN A 32 32.74 19.94 18.30
CA ASN A 32 32.30 18.53 18.18
C ASN A 32 32.14 18.00 16.76
N GLU A 33 32.30 18.83 15.74
CA GLU A 33 32.30 18.34 14.36
C GLU A 33 33.58 17.56 13.98
N ARG A 34 34.60 17.52 14.86
CA ARG A 34 35.90 16.90 14.57
C ARG A 34 36.60 16.25 15.76
N SER A 35 35.88 15.73 16.74
CA SER A 35 36.56 15.04 17.85
C SER A 35 37.07 13.68 17.39
N PRO A 36 38.35 13.42 17.31
CA PRO A 36 38.90 12.09 17.03
C PRO A 36 38.50 11.05 18.11
N ASP A 37 38.07 11.48 19.25
CA ASP A 37 37.52 10.66 20.33
C ASP A 37 36.16 10.02 19.99
N PHE A 38 35.31 10.66 19.18
CA PHE A 38 34.00 10.12 18.81
C PHE A 38 34.17 8.87 17.94
N GLU A 39 34.87 8.98 16.82
CA GLU A 39 35.12 7.88 15.90
C GLU A 39 35.94 6.77 16.56
N ARG A 40 36.94 7.13 17.35
CA ARG A 40 37.72 6.15 18.12
C ARG A 40 36.82 5.30 19.05
N LYS A 41 35.90 5.94 19.78
CA LYS A 41 34.96 5.23 20.65
C LYS A 41 34.02 4.33 19.87
N ILE A 42 33.58 4.75 18.70
CA ILE A 42 32.76 3.93 17.81
C ILE A 42 33.56 2.73 17.27
N ARG A 43 34.83 2.93 16.85
CA ARG A 43 35.71 1.82 16.44
C ARG A 43 36.00 0.84 17.59
N GLU A 44 36.18 1.33 18.82
CA GLU A 44 36.34 0.48 20.02
C GLU A 44 35.05 -0.33 20.27
N LEU A 45 33.89 0.30 20.12
CA LEU A 45 32.60 -0.41 20.20
C LEU A 45 32.47 -1.48 19.11
N ALA A 46 32.83 -1.16 17.86
CA ALA A 46 32.79 -2.09 16.75
C ALA A 46 33.68 -3.33 16.99
N LYS A 47 34.88 -3.15 17.59
CA LYS A 47 35.74 -4.27 17.98
C LYS A 47 35.08 -5.21 19.00
N VAL A 48 34.37 -4.64 19.99
CA VAL A 48 33.62 -5.42 20.99
C VAL A 48 32.45 -6.18 20.37
N LEU A 49 31.83 -5.62 19.33
CA LEU A 49 30.66 -6.17 18.65
C LEU A 49 31.03 -6.95 17.36
N SER A 50 32.30 -7.27 17.15
CA SER A 50 32.80 -7.88 15.90
C SER A 50 32.37 -9.34 15.70
N THR A 51 31.95 -10.03 16.76
CA THR A 51 31.51 -11.43 16.71
C THR A 51 30.06 -11.54 17.20
N PRO A 52 29.08 -11.10 16.41
CA PRO A 52 27.69 -11.19 16.81
C PRO A 52 27.15 -12.61 16.64
N GLU A 53 26.21 -13.00 17.49
CA GLU A 53 25.38 -14.16 17.28
C GLU A 53 24.31 -13.88 16.21
N PRO A 54 23.96 -14.85 15.35
CA PRO A 54 23.18 -14.58 14.13
C PRO A 54 21.73 -14.17 14.38
N ALA A 55 21.09 -14.59 15.42
CA ALA A 55 19.73 -14.15 15.78
C ALA A 55 19.47 -14.43 17.25
N GLY A 56 18.72 -13.57 17.91
CA GLY A 56 18.49 -13.68 19.34
C GLY A 56 17.08 -13.34 19.80
N LYS A 57 16.95 -13.16 21.11
CA LYS A 57 15.70 -12.62 21.65
C LYS A 57 15.56 -11.18 21.19
N GLY A 58 14.42 -10.86 20.58
CA GLY A 58 14.08 -9.50 20.20
C GLY A 58 14.07 -8.57 21.41
N PHE A 59 14.35 -7.28 21.18
CA PHE A 59 14.23 -6.25 22.20
C PHE A 59 12.76 -5.94 22.46
N ASP A 60 12.36 -5.98 23.75
CA ASP A 60 10.98 -5.61 24.13
C ASP A 60 10.85 -4.10 24.36
N VAL A 61 10.11 -3.44 23.49
CA VAL A 61 9.84 -1.99 23.56
C VAL A 61 8.73 -1.65 24.57
N ALA A 62 7.97 -2.63 25.07
CA ALA A 62 6.86 -2.40 25.98
C ALA A 62 7.28 -1.68 27.30
N PRO A 63 8.43 -1.93 27.91
CA PRO A 63 8.91 -1.17 29.05
C PRO A 63 9.09 0.32 28.76
N VAL A 64 9.69 0.68 27.63
CA VAL A 64 9.92 2.08 27.20
C VAL A 64 8.58 2.79 27.01
N LYS A 65 7.66 2.15 26.28
CA LYS A 65 6.29 2.66 26.08
C LYS A 65 5.54 2.86 27.40
N SER A 66 5.67 1.92 28.34
CA SER A 66 5.07 2.02 29.67
C SER A 66 5.65 3.18 30.47
N GLN A 67 6.95 3.41 30.39
CA GLN A 67 7.65 4.48 31.09
C GLN A 67 7.24 5.87 30.57
N ILE A 68 7.22 6.07 29.25
CA ILE A 68 6.71 7.30 28.63
C ILE A 68 5.26 7.56 29.05
N LYS A 69 4.40 6.55 29.01
CA LYS A 69 3.00 6.67 29.46
C LYS A 69 2.87 7.07 30.94
N LYS A 70 3.76 6.55 31.79
CA LYS A 70 3.81 6.94 33.23
C LYS A 70 4.27 8.39 33.40
N GLY A 71 5.32 8.81 32.68
CA GLY A 71 5.83 10.18 32.69
C GLY A 71 4.76 11.18 32.26
N TYR A 72 4.13 10.92 31.12
CA TYR A 72 3.02 11.73 30.63
C TYR A 72 1.87 11.87 31.66
N LYS A 73 1.52 10.78 32.37
CA LYS A 73 0.51 10.86 33.46
C LYS A 73 0.93 11.77 34.60
N VAL A 74 2.21 11.78 34.94
CA VAL A 74 2.76 12.66 36.00
C VAL A 74 2.64 14.12 35.57
N ILE A 75 3.08 14.46 34.35
CA ILE A 75 3.00 15.82 33.81
C ILE A 75 1.53 16.27 33.67
N SER A 76 0.66 15.39 33.15
CA SER A 76 -0.77 15.65 33.00
C SER A 76 -1.46 15.98 34.35
N LYS A 77 -1.00 15.36 35.45
CA LYS A 77 -1.50 15.70 36.81
C LYS A 77 -1.07 17.10 37.25
N LYS A 78 0.14 17.55 36.90
CA LYS A 78 0.58 18.93 37.13
C LYS A 78 -0.31 19.92 36.39
N VAL A 79 -0.57 19.66 35.09
CA VAL A 79 -1.45 20.50 34.26
C VAL A 79 -2.86 20.62 34.86
N ARG A 80 -3.48 19.48 35.22
CA ARG A 80 -4.82 19.49 35.87
C ARG A 80 -4.83 20.22 37.20
N GLY A 81 -3.74 20.15 37.94
CA GLY A 81 -3.56 20.85 39.20
C GLY A 81 -3.16 22.33 39.08
N LYS A 82 -3.18 22.89 37.84
CA LYS A 82 -2.77 24.27 37.51
C LYS A 82 -1.38 24.64 38.07
N ARG A 83 -0.46 23.67 38.10
CA ARG A 83 0.94 23.90 38.48
C ARG A 83 1.74 24.33 37.25
N GLU A 84 2.72 25.18 37.45
CA GLU A 84 3.68 25.52 36.41
C GLU A 84 4.49 24.29 35.97
N LEU A 85 4.74 24.21 34.66
CA LEU A 85 5.57 23.19 34.06
C LEU A 85 6.93 23.79 33.75
N TYR A 86 7.98 23.00 33.95
CA TYR A 86 9.30 23.30 33.38
C TYR A 86 9.23 23.24 31.85
N SER A 87 10.14 23.92 31.17
CA SER A 87 10.13 24.01 29.72
C SER A 87 10.12 22.62 29.07
N PHE A 88 10.99 21.68 29.54
CA PHE A 88 11.05 20.32 29.05
C PHE A 88 9.75 19.52 29.31
N GLU A 89 9.10 19.71 30.48
CA GLU A 89 7.83 19.08 30.80
C GLU A 89 6.69 19.58 29.89
N LYS A 90 6.62 20.90 29.70
CA LYS A 90 5.66 21.51 28.78
C LYS A 90 5.81 20.94 27.37
N TRP A 91 7.03 20.86 26.94
CA TRP A 91 7.37 20.39 25.63
C TRP A 91 7.03 18.89 25.43
N LEU A 92 7.36 18.00 26.40
CA LEU A 92 6.96 16.59 26.38
C LEU A 92 5.43 16.42 26.41
N TYR A 93 4.73 17.28 27.15
CA TYR A 93 3.27 17.25 27.23
C TYR A 93 2.60 17.64 25.91
N GLU A 94 3.05 18.74 25.30
CA GLU A 94 2.47 19.27 24.07
C GLU A 94 2.76 18.33 22.85
N ASN A 95 3.85 17.63 22.87
CA ASN A 95 4.28 16.74 21.78
C ASN A 95 4.00 15.24 22.03
N ASN A 96 3.23 14.87 23.03
CA ASN A 96 2.90 13.47 23.31
C ASN A 96 2.28 12.72 22.11
N ALA A 97 1.59 13.43 21.21
CA ALA A 97 1.05 12.84 19.99
C ALA A 97 2.12 12.22 19.09
N ILE A 98 3.32 12.82 19.04
CA ILE A 98 4.46 12.32 18.26
C ILE A 98 4.89 10.94 18.80
N PHE A 99 4.97 10.77 20.12
CA PHE A 99 5.34 9.48 20.72
C PHE A 99 4.32 8.40 20.42
N VAL A 100 3.03 8.74 20.54
CA VAL A 100 1.95 7.80 20.22
C VAL A 100 2.01 7.39 18.76
N GLU A 101 2.20 8.34 17.85
CA GLU A 101 2.33 8.09 16.41
C GLU A 101 3.57 7.23 16.09
N THR A 102 4.71 7.53 16.73
CA THR A 102 5.95 6.76 16.56
C THR A 102 5.76 5.29 16.96
N PHE A 103 5.08 5.03 18.10
CA PHE A 103 4.77 3.67 18.52
C PHE A 103 3.71 2.96 17.66
N MET A 104 2.94 3.69 16.86
CA MET A 104 1.94 3.11 15.96
C MET A 104 2.49 2.82 14.57
N LYS A 105 3.49 3.60 14.12
CA LYS A 105 4.06 3.49 12.78
C LYS A 105 5.15 2.44 12.66
N ASN A 106 5.90 2.19 13.73
CA ASN A 106 7.09 1.36 13.67
C ASN A 106 6.80 -0.06 14.18
N ASP A 107 7.29 -1.03 13.45
CA ASP A 107 7.39 -2.43 13.87
C ASP A 107 8.77 -2.66 14.49
N PHE A 108 8.83 -2.67 15.82
CA PHE A 108 10.06 -2.82 16.59
C PHE A 108 10.47 -4.29 16.77
N ASP A 109 10.28 -5.11 15.75
CA ASP A 109 10.78 -6.50 15.76
C ASP A 109 12.25 -6.54 15.33
N PHE A 110 13.12 -6.80 16.29
CA PHE A 110 14.57 -6.93 16.10
C PHE A 110 15.04 -8.39 16.25
N SER A 111 14.15 -9.36 16.29
CA SER A 111 14.47 -10.77 16.57
C SER A 111 15.39 -11.42 15.53
N ARG A 112 15.46 -10.86 14.34
CA ARG A 112 16.26 -11.36 13.22
C ARG A 112 17.59 -10.64 13.02
N LEU A 113 17.88 -9.62 13.83
CA LEU A 113 19.13 -8.89 13.72
C LEU A 113 20.26 -9.60 14.44
N PRO A 114 21.52 -9.45 13.95
CA PRO A 114 22.71 -9.86 14.66
C PRO A 114 22.77 -9.22 16.05
N HIS A 115 23.17 -9.97 17.07
CA HIS A 115 23.12 -9.51 18.45
C HIS A 115 24.33 -9.93 19.29
N ASN A 116 24.59 -9.14 20.34
CA ASN A 116 25.57 -9.41 21.39
C ASN A 116 24.85 -9.27 22.75
N GLY A 117 23.88 -10.19 23.00
CA GLY A 117 22.93 -10.09 24.11
C GLY A 117 21.73 -9.14 23.82
N GLU A 118 21.93 -8.07 23.05
CA GLU A 118 20.93 -7.17 22.47
C GLU A 118 21.28 -6.90 21.00
N PRO A 119 20.32 -6.44 20.17
CA PRO A 119 20.58 -6.12 18.76
C PRO A 119 21.79 -5.19 18.61
N ARG A 120 22.77 -5.58 17.82
CA ARG A 120 24.02 -4.83 17.61
C ARG A 120 23.76 -3.41 17.12
N ALA A 121 22.82 -3.25 16.17
CA ALA A 121 22.41 -1.96 15.66
C ALA A 121 21.77 -1.05 16.74
N LEU A 122 21.05 -1.61 17.72
CA LEU A 122 20.50 -0.85 18.85
C LEU A 122 21.60 -0.39 19.80
N ILE A 123 22.58 -1.23 20.09
CA ILE A 123 23.74 -0.86 20.92
C ILE A 123 24.51 0.29 20.27
N PHE A 124 24.71 0.23 18.95
CA PHE A 124 25.33 1.27 18.16
C PHE A 124 24.52 2.58 18.21
N ALA A 125 23.20 2.51 17.96
CA ALA A 125 22.31 3.68 18.02
C ALA A 125 22.32 4.35 19.40
N ARG A 126 22.30 3.56 20.48
CA ARG A 126 22.44 4.09 21.87
C ARG A 126 23.77 4.80 22.09
N ALA A 127 24.86 4.27 21.54
CA ALA A 127 26.18 4.92 21.60
C ALA A 127 26.16 6.25 20.87
N CYS A 128 25.59 6.32 19.68
CA CYS A 128 25.43 7.56 18.91
C CYS A 128 24.63 8.60 19.70
N VAL A 129 23.46 8.21 20.25
CA VAL A 129 22.64 9.11 21.08
C VAL A 129 23.36 9.59 22.33
N ALA A 130 24.14 8.72 22.99
CA ALA A 130 24.89 9.06 24.18
C ALA A 130 26.08 10.01 23.89
N LEU A 131 26.81 9.75 22.84
CA LEU A 131 28.02 10.52 22.46
C LEU A 131 27.68 11.90 21.90
N THR A 132 26.50 12.08 21.33
CA THR A 132 26.02 13.35 20.76
C THR A 132 25.12 14.13 21.73
N TYR A 133 24.92 13.66 22.96
CA TYR A 133 23.96 14.27 23.89
C TYR A 133 22.54 14.42 23.30
N GLY A 134 22.11 13.42 22.56
CA GLY A 134 20.81 13.38 21.92
C GLY A 134 20.67 14.21 20.64
N ASN A 135 21.69 14.97 20.22
CA ASN A 135 21.69 15.72 18.97
C ASN A 135 22.36 14.89 17.86
N VAL A 136 21.62 13.91 17.35
CA VAL A 136 22.08 13.01 16.31
C VAL A 136 21.78 13.64 14.94
N THR A 137 22.79 14.29 14.36
CA THR A 137 22.70 14.83 12.99
C THR A 137 23.07 13.76 11.97
N LYS A 138 22.61 13.93 10.73
CA LYS A 138 22.94 13.03 9.61
C LYS A 138 24.45 12.85 9.46
N GLU A 139 25.18 13.95 9.47
CA GLU A 139 26.63 13.92 9.30
C GLU A 139 27.36 13.14 10.41
N TYR A 140 26.94 13.31 11.66
CA TYR A 140 27.49 12.53 12.78
C TYR A 140 27.16 11.05 12.68
N PHE A 141 25.94 10.76 12.31
CA PHE A 141 25.48 9.37 12.21
C PHE A 141 26.21 8.64 11.09
N GLU A 142 26.39 9.30 9.93
CA GLU A 142 27.14 8.75 8.80
C GLU A 142 28.61 8.50 9.15
N LYS A 143 29.28 9.44 9.82
CA LYS A 143 30.66 9.25 10.30
C LYS A 143 30.78 8.10 11.30
N ALA A 144 29.84 7.99 12.22
CA ALA A 144 29.79 6.86 13.15
C ALA A 144 29.57 5.54 12.43
N PHE A 145 28.68 5.54 11.46
CA PHE A 145 28.35 4.36 10.65
C PHE A 145 29.57 3.88 9.85
N ASP A 146 30.28 4.81 9.19
CA ASP A 146 31.48 4.49 8.43
C ASP A 146 32.60 3.97 9.35
N ALA A 147 32.84 4.62 10.49
CA ALA A 147 33.85 4.20 11.47
C ALA A 147 33.55 2.82 12.08
N PHE A 148 32.27 2.44 12.20
CA PHE A 148 31.85 1.12 12.63
C PHE A 148 32.06 0.07 11.52
N ASN A 149 31.66 0.40 10.29
CA ASN A 149 31.79 -0.47 9.13
C ASN A 149 33.27 -0.78 8.76
N GLU A 150 34.21 0.12 9.06
CA GLU A 150 35.65 -0.14 8.86
C GLU A 150 36.13 -1.36 9.67
N ILE A 151 35.52 -1.64 10.81
CA ILE A 151 35.94 -2.72 11.70
C ILE A 151 35.06 -3.96 11.52
N THR A 152 33.73 -3.75 11.52
CA THR A 152 32.74 -4.81 11.36
C THR A 152 31.51 -4.28 10.65
N PRO A 153 31.34 -4.62 9.34
CA PRO A 153 30.26 -4.09 8.55
C PRO A 153 28.89 -4.47 9.11
N PHE A 154 27.95 -3.55 9.04
CA PHE A 154 26.54 -3.86 9.24
C PHE A 154 26.01 -4.70 8.07
N THR A 155 25.03 -5.55 8.36
CA THR A 155 24.26 -6.25 7.34
C THR A 155 23.21 -5.30 6.74
N PHE A 156 22.68 -5.65 5.57
CA PHE A 156 21.56 -4.92 4.97
C PHE A 156 20.33 -4.89 5.91
N SER A 157 20.02 -6.01 6.57
CA SER A 157 18.92 -6.10 7.54
C SER A 157 19.08 -5.13 8.73
N GLU A 158 20.31 -4.93 9.22
CA GLU A 158 20.58 -3.94 10.26
C GLU A 158 20.38 -2.51 9.75
N CYS A 159 20.80 -2.21 8.51
CA CYS A 159 20.57 -0.90 7.88
C CYS A 159 19.09 -0.60 7.68
N GLU A 160 18.31 -1.58 7.26
CA GLU A 160 16.87 -1.45 7.08
C GLU A 160 16.16 -1.10 8.39
N LYS A 161 16.60 -1.72 9.50
CA LYS A 161 16.07 -1.48 10.84
C LYS A 161 16.76 -0.34 11.62
N MET A 162 17.65 0.41 10.96
CA MET A 162 18.42 1.46 11.65
C MET A 162 17.52 2.62 12.11
N SER A 163 16.47 2.94 11.35
CA SER A 163 15.45 3.94 11.74
C SER A 163 14.77 3.57 13.05
N GLU A 164 14.31 2.31 13.15
CA GLU A 164 13.63 1.83 14.35
C GLU A 164 14.60 1.72 15.55
N THR A 165 15.83 1.27 15.34
CA THR A 165 16.82 1.16 16.44
C THR A 165 17.23 2.54 16.96
N LEU A 166 17.44 3.53 16.08
CA LEU A 166 17.71 4.91 16.50
C LEU A 166 16.51 5.52 17.21
N THR A 167 15.31 5.26 16.70
CA THR A 167 14.05 5.69 17.34
C THR A 167 13.93 5.14 18.76
N VAL A 168 14.17 3.86 18.96
CA VAL A 168 14.14 3.23 20.30
C VAL A 168 15.18 3.87 21.23
N ALA A 169 16.42 4.05 20.76
CA ALA A 169 17.48 4.66 21.57
C ALA A 169 17.14 6.09 22.01
N LEU A 170 16.49 6.87 21.13
CA LEU A 170 15.99 8.21 21.46
C LEU A 170 14.81 8.15 22.44
N LEU A 171 13.85 7.26 22.24
CA LEU A 171 12.70 7.08 23.15
C LEU A 171 13.13 6.62 24.54
N GLU A 172 14.13 5.76 24.67
CA GLU A 172 14.70 5.39 25.96
C GLU A 172 15.27 6.59 26.72
N LYS A 173 15.95 7.50 26.01
CA LYS A 173 16.48 8.72 26.62
C LYS A 173 15.34 9.70 26.99
N ILE A 174 14.32 9.83 26.16
CA ILE A 174 13.12 10.62 26.47
C ILE A 174 12.42 10.06 27.71
N ALA A 175 12.22 8.75 27.79
CA ALA A 175 11.65 8.09 28.96
C ALA A 175 12.46 8.37 30.23
N ALA A 176 13.79 8.39 30.13
CA ALA A 176 14.65 8.74 31.26
C ALA A 176 14.54 10.22 31.67
N VAL A 177 14.29 11.14 30.73
CA VAL A 177 14.00 12.54 31.04
C VAL A 177 12.64 12.69 31.72
N GLU A 178 11.62 11.97 31.24
CA GLU A 178 10.27 11.98 31.88
C GLU A 178 10.30 11.43 33.32
N GLU A 179 11.13 10.43 33.59
CA GLU A 179 11.33 9.92 34.96
C GLU A 179 11.91 10.98 35.88
N LYS A 180 12.78 11.87 35.37
CA LYS A 180 13.33 13.00 36.11
C LYS A 180 12.27 14.04 36.52
N SER A 181 11.21 14.21 35.68
CA SER A 181 10.06 15.06 36.05
C SER A 181 9.35 14.56 37.32
N ALA A 182 9.16 13.25 37.45
CA ALA A 182 8.58 12.67 38.66
C ALA A 182 9.48 12.87 39.90
N TYR A 183 10.79 12.88 39.67
CA TYR A 183 11.77 13.14 40.71
C TYR A 183 11.75 14.61 41.16
N LEU A 184 11.73 15.55 40.24
CA LEU A 184 11.61 16.98 40.52
C LEU A 184 10.36 17.29 41.34
N GLN A 185 9.24 16.65 41.05
CA GLN A 185 8.01 16.79 41.85
C GLN A 185 8.19 16.38 43.30
N LYS A 186 9.00 15.37 43.58
CA LYS A 186 9.32 14.97 44.93
C LYS A 186 10.23 15.97 45.62
N MET A 187 11.18 16.54 44.91
CA MET A 187 12.10 17.56 45.41
C MET A 187 11.37 18.86 45.74
N GLU A 188 10.47 19.33 44.91
CA GLU A 188 9.62 20.52 45.18
C GLU A 188 8.78 20.35 46.49
N ARG A 189 8.21 19.15 46.71
CA ARG A 189 7.48 18.85 47.93
C ARG A 189 8.38 18.79 49.16
N LEU A 190 9.63 18.42 48.97
CA LEU A 190 10.62 18.36 50.08
C LEU A 190 11.19 19.71 50.40
N SER A 191 11.36 20.62 49.41
CA SER A 191 11.84 22.00 49.65
C SER A 191 10.84 22.81 50.45
N SER A 192 9.55 22.48 50.39
CA SER A 192 8.46 23.12 51.18
C SER A 192 8.16 22.36 52.49
N ALA A 193 8.84 21.27 52.82
CA ALA A 193 8.58 20.46 53.98
C ALA A 193 9.46 20.88 55.16
N SER A 194 8.98 20.63 56.45
CA SER A 194 9.76 20.92 57.63
C SER A 194 11.05 20.13 57.68
N GLU A 195 12.10 20.73 58.26
CA GLU A 195 13.46 20.16 58.44
C GLU A 195 13.48 18.71 58.97
N ARG A 196 12.49 18.37 59.77
CA ARG A 196 12.31 17.01 60.35
C ARG A 196 11.97 15.92 59.32
N ILE A 197 11.13 16.27 58.36
CA ILE A 197 10.71 15.37 57.25
C ILE A 197 11.89 15.19 56.30
N VAL A 198 12.62 16.24 56.08
CA VAL A 198 13.81 16.29 55.27
C VAL A 198 14.89 15.40 55.83
N LYS A 199 15.19 15.47 57.13
CA LYS A 199 16.17 14.58 57.81
C LYS A 199 15.76 13.09 57.68
N LYS A 200 14.46 12.78 57.78
CA LYS A 200 13.97 11.39 57.65
C LYS A 200 14.14 10.82 56.24
N TYR A 201 13.96 11.65 55.22
CA TYR A 201 14.07 11.25 53.81
C TYR A 201 15.53 11.02 53.36
N VAL A 202 16.44 11.85 53.81
CA VAL A 202 17.90 11.71 53.56
C VAL A 202 18.46 10.47 54.25
N LYS A 203 17.97 10.19 55.47
CA LYS A 203 18.38 9.01 56.23
C LYS A 203 18.04 7.69 55.52
N ASN A 204 16.97 7.68 54.69
CA ASN A 204 16.50 6.52 53.94
C ASN A 204 17.16 6.32 52.57
N ASN A 205 18.24 7.02 52.26
CA ASN A 205 19.10 6.76 51.08
C ASN A 205 18.45 6.68 49.67
N VAL A 206 17.19 7.12 49.53
CA VAL A 206 16.45 7.01 48.26
C VAL A 206 17.16 7.76 47.12
N PHE A 207 17.72 8.93 47.43
CA PHE A 207 18.46 9.73 46.45
C PHE A 207 19.83 9.13 46.09
N LEU A 208 20.56 8.67 47.11
CA LEU A 208 21.86 8.03 46.90
C LEU A 208 21.72 6.73 46.09
N HIS A 209 20.62 6.02 46.28
CA HIS A 209 20.32 4.82 45.52
C HIS A 209 20.03 5.12 44.05
N PHE A 210 19.30 6.21 43.78
CA PHE A 210 19.00 6.69 42.44
C PHE A 210 20.30 7.10 41.70
N VAL A 211 21.18 7.89 42.35
CA VAL A 211 22.47 8.32 41.77
C VAL A 211 23.39 7.12 41.56
N LYS A 212 23.41 6.15 42.47
CA LYS A 212 24.20 4.92 42.34
C LYS A 212 23.74 4.08 41.15
N LYS A 213 22.43 3.94 40.97
CA LYS A 213 21.86 3.16 39.87
C LYS A 213 22.18 3.73 38.48
N ASN A 214 22.30 5.05 38.38
CA ASN A 214 22.47 5.74 37.10
C ASN A 214 23.92 6.10 36.74
N ASN A 215 24.83 6.25 37.73
CA ASN A 215 26.25 6.52 37.48
C ASN A 215 27.13 6.34 38.73
N GLU A 216 27.83 5.24 38.79
CA GLU A 216 28.63 4.87 39.97
C GLU A 216 29.82 5.81 40.25
N LYS A 217 30.47 6.33 39.20
CA LYS A 217 31.55 7.34 39.31
C LYS A 217 31.01 8.66 39.85
N ARG A 218 29.82 9.05 39.43
CA ARG A 218 29.12 10.25 39.93
C ARG A 218 28.67 10.08 41.40
N TYR A 219 28.22 8.88 41.75
CA TYR A 219 27.88 8.53 43.14
C TYR A 219 29.08 8.67 44.09
N ILE A 220 30.26 8.12 43.71
CA ILE A 220 31.48 8.24 44.54
C ILE A 220 31.89 9.69 44.69
N LYS A 221 31.79 10.49 43.60
CA LYS A 221 32.15 11.92 43.60
C LYS A 221 31.19 12.74 44.47
N ILE A 222 29.88 12.46 44.38
CA ILE A 222 28.83 13.10 45.22
C ILE A 222 28.96 12.65 46.67
N LYS A 223 29.28 11.37 46.91
CA LYS A 223 29.53 10.88 48.29
C LYS A 223 30.77 11.56 48.93
N LYS A 224 31.82 11.85 48.17
CA LYS A 224 33.00 12.62 48.63
C LYS A 224 32.64 14.10 48.89
N LEU A 225 31.78 14.71 48.08
CA LEU A 225 31.35 16.08 48.24
C LEU A 225 30.35 16.26 49.38
N LEU A 226 29.56 15.25 49.68
CA LEU A 226 28.66 15.25 50.84
C LEU A 226 29.33 15.22 52.21
N SER A 227 30.60 14.80 52.23
CA SER A 227 31.42 14.83 53.47
C SER A 227 32.03 16.24 53.74
N ALA A 228 31.94 17.16 52.80
CA ALA A 228 32.42 18.54 52.94
C ALA A 228 31.21 19.52 52.89
N SER A 229 30.97 20.25 53.93
CA SER A 229 29.78 21.07 54.21
C SER A 229 29.31 22.08 53.16
N ALA A 230 28.01 22.18 52.93
CA ALA A 230 27.32 23.19 52.13
C ALA A 230 26.55 24.19 52.97
N LYS A 231 26.53 25.41 52.56
CA LYS A 231 26.18 26.56 53.46
C LYS A 231 24.92 27.37 53.11
N THR A 232 24.34 27.29 51.95
CA THR A 232 23.26 28.23 51.58
C THR A 232 22.12 27.69 50.72
N ARG A 233 20.94 28.33 50.81
CA ARG A 233 19.72 28.06 50.04
C ARG A 233 19.91 28.38 48.56
N ASP A 234 20.71 29.42 48.28
CA ASP A 234 20.99 29.91 46.92
C ASP A 234 21.76 28.88 46.10
N ASP A 235 22.63 28.08 46.75
CA ASP A 235 23.33 26.99 46.09
C ASP A 235 22.38 25.91 45.58
N LEU A 236 21.20 25.73 46.16
CA LEU A 236 20.14 24.80 45.71
C LEU A 236 19.40 25.27 44.50
N GLU A 237 19.06 26.55 44.43
CA GLU A 237 18.34 27.15 43.33
C GLU A 237 19.21 27.07 42.06
N VAL A 238 20.49 27.37 42.19
CA VAL A 238 21.44 27.29 41.08
C VAL A 238 21.59 25.86 40.54
N VAL A 239 21.55 24.82 41.35
CA VAL A 239 21.59 23.42 40.87
C VAL A 239 20.29 22.98 40.23
N PHE A 240 19.22 23.41 40.85
CA PHE A 240 17.92 23.14 40.33
C PHE A 240 17.76 23.75 38.93
N ASP A 241 18.15 25.02 38.76
CA ASP A 241 18.13 25.72 37.49
C ASP A 241 19.07 25.10 36.47
N ALA A 242 20.27 24.72 36.89
CA ALA A 242 21.21 24.02 36.01
C ALA A 242 20.72 22.61 35.59
N PHE A 243 20.00 21.90 36.50
CA PHE A 243 19.39 20.61 36.20
C PHE A 243 18.21 20.75 35.24
N VAL A 244 17.39 21.80 35.42
CA VAL A 244 16.30 22.11 34.47
C VAL A 244 16.86 22.49 33.11
N ALA A 245 17.86 23.38 33.05
CA ALA A 245 18.48 23.81 31.83
C ALA A 245 19.16 22.65 31.05
N GLU A 246 19.81 21.70 31.76
CA GLU A 246 20.38 20.48 31.14
C GLU A 246 19.27 19.59 30.55
N ASN A 247 18.15 19.46 31.23
CA ASN A 247 17.03 18.64 30.72
C ASN A 247 16.26 19.35 29.60
N ASP A 248 16.12 20.66 29.63
CA ASP A 248 15.53 21.45 28.54
C ASP A 248 16.32 21.26 27.25
N MET A 249 17.63 21.43 27.30
CA MET A 249 18.52 21.24 26.15
C MET A 249 18.54 19.78 25.65
N LEU A 250 18.62 18.82 26.57
CA LEU A 250 18.60 17.40 26.19
C LEU A 250 17.28 17.04 25.51
N THR A 251 16.16 17.53 26.04
CA THR A 251 14.84 17.27 25.46
C THR A 251 14.72 17.88 24.06
N GLU A 252 15.19 19.12 23.88
CA GLU A 252 15.19 19.76 22.58
C GLU A 252 16.02 18.96 21.56
N ASN A 253 17.23 18.53 21.93
CA ASN A 253 18.09 17.71 21.08
C ASN A 253 17.44 16.38 20.71
N LEU A 254 16.92 15.64 21.70
CA LEU A 254 16.28 14.34 21.49
C LEU A 254 15.11 14.41 20.51
N MET A 255 14.35 15.50 20.58
CA MET A 255 13.20 15.63 19.72
C MET A 255 13.55 16.11 18.32
N LYS A 256 14.49 17.01 18.19
CA LYS A 256 15.05 17.34 16.87
C LYS A 256 15.51 16.07 16.17
N SER A 257 16.24 15.22 16.89
CA SER A 257 16.73 13.94 16.38
C SER A 257 15.61 12.97 16.10
N LEU A 258 14.59 12.86 16.95
CA LEU A 258 13.44 11.96 16.74
C LEU A 258 12.62 12.33 15.50
N ILE A 259 12.41 13.63 15.27
CA ILE A 259 11.71 14.11 14.07
C ILE A 259 12.55 13.88 12.81
N ALA A 260 13.88 13.96 12.94
CA ALA A 260 14.81 13.84 11.81
C ALA A 260 15.31 12.41 11.55
N VAL A 261 14.84 11.39 12.30
CA VAL A 261 15.36 10.01 12.19
C VAL A 261 15.40 9.52 10.74
N GLU A 262 14.29 9.61 10.01
CA GLU A 262 14.23 9.15 8.63
C GLU A 262 15.25 9.83 7.72
N SER A 263 15.44 11.14 7.87
CA SER A 263 16.43 11.87 7.08
C SER A 263 17.86 11.60 7.54
N THR A 264 18.06 11.23 8.80
CA THR A 264 19.37 10.90 9.38
C THR A 264 19.90 9.57 8.85
N VAL A 265 19.03 8.57 8.74
CA VAL A 265 19.40 7.21 8.30
C VAL A 265 19.13 6.95 6.81
N CYS A 266 18.72 7.99 6.06
CA CYS A 266 18.40 7.86 4.64
C CYS A 266 19.63 7.34 3.85
N ASN A 267 19.41 6.31 3.03
CA ASN A 267 20.40 5.73 2.12
C ASN A 267 21.69 5.15 2.77
N LEU A 268 21.64 4.78 4.05
CA LEU A 268 22.82 4.17 4.69
C LEU A 268 23.26 2.86 4.01
N TYR A 269 22.36 2.14 3.38
CA TYR A 269 22.68 0.90 2.66
C TYR A 269 23.67 1.12 1.51
N GLU A 270 23.76 2.34 0.95
CA GLU A 270 24.73 2.69 -0.09
C GLU A 270 26.19 2.70 0.43
N ARG A 271 26.37 2.77 1.75
CA ARG A 271 27.66 2.76 2.45
C ARG A 271 28.11 1.36 2.84
N LEU A 272 27.30 0.33 2.58
CA LEU A 272 27.67 -1.06 2.86
C LEU A 272 28.68 -1.58 1.83
N PRO A 273 29.65 -2.42 2.23
CA PRO A 273 30.58 -3.06 1.30
C PRO A 273 29.86 -3.85 0.18
N VAL A 274 28.76 -4.52 0.50
CA VAL A 274 27.94 -5.25 -0.48
C VAL A 274 27.38 -4.35 -1.57
N TYR A 275 27.02 -3.10 -1.25
CA TYR A 275 26.54 -2.14 -2.24
C TYR A 275 27.64 -1.74 -3.23
N ALA A 276 28.87 -1.56 -2.77
CA ALA A 276 30.01 -1.29 -3.63
C ALA A 276 30.30 -2.45 -4.59
N VAL A 277 30.18 -3.69 -4.11
CA VAL A 277 30.29 -4.90 -4.94
C VAL A 277 29.13 -4.97 -5.95
N ALA A 278 27.89 -4.84 -5.48
CA ALA A 278 26.69 -4.91 -6.31
C ALA A 278 26.66 -3.83 -7.41
N SER A 279 27.20 -2.64 -7.12
CA SER A 279 27.25 -1.51 -8.07
C SER A 279 28.19 -1.75 -9.25
N ARG A 280 29.02 -2.79 -9.22
CA ARG A 280 29.81 -3.24 -10.39
C ARG A 280 28.91 -3.89 -11.45
N ASP A 281 27.76 -4.40 -11.06
CA ASP A 281 26.75 -4.92 -11.98
C ASP A 281 25.99 -3.77 -12.65
N LYS A 282 25.94 -3.79 -13.99
CA LYS A 282 25.32 -2.71 -14.76
C LYS A 282 23.81 -2.62 -14.53
N VAL A 283 23.14 -3.77 -14.42
CA VAL A 283 21.67 -3.83 -14.20
C VAL A 283 21.33 -3.29 -12.82
N PHE A 284 22.08 -3.68 -11.80
CA PHE A 284 21.91 -3.16 -10.45
C PHE A 284 22.11 -1.64 -10.41
N SER A 285 23.14 -1.11 -11.07
CA SER A 285 23.49 0.32 -11.01
C SER A 285 22.37 1.24 -11.50
N TYR A 286 21.69 0.92 -12.61
CA TYR A 286 20.62 1.74 -13.16
C TYR A 286 19.22 1.37 -12.67
N SER A 287 19.10 0.36 -11.81
CA SER A 287 17.84 0.00 -11.17
C SER A 287 17.37 1.08 -10.18
N ASP A 288 16.08 1.13 -9.94
CA ASP A 288 15.52 2.03 -8.94
C ASP A 288 15.88 1.58 -7.51
N GLU A 289 15.67 2.48 -6.57
CA GLU A 289 15.99 2.25 -5.16
C GLU A 289 15.26 1.04 -4.57
N THR A 290 14.00 0.82 -4.96
CA THR A 290 13.19 -0.31 -4.51
C THR A 290 13.76 -1.64 -4.99
N THR A 291 14.20 -1.70 -6.25
CA THR A 291 14.85 -2.87 -6.85
C THR A 291 16.19 -3.17 -6.18
N LYS A 292 17.01 -2.14 -5.94
CA LYS A 292 18.30 -2.27 -5.25
C LYS A 292 18.12 -2.83 -3.84
N LYS A 293 17.20 -2.25 -3.07
CA LYS A 293 16.88 -2.73 -1.70
C LYS A 293 16.39 -4.17 -1.70
N ALA A 294 15.48 -4.53 -2.59
CA ALA A 294 14.98 -5.91 -2.69
C ALA A 294 16.10 -6.91 -3.05
N CYS A 295 17.06 -6.50 -3.90
CA CYS A 295 18.22 -7.31 -4.23
C CYS A 295 19.13 -7.52 -3.00
N LEU A 296 19.49 -6.45 -2.30
CA LEU A 296 20.34 -6.51 -1.10
C LEU A 296 19.67 -7.31 0.03
N GLU A 297 18.37 -7.11 0.27
CA GLU A 297 17.62 -7.91 1.25
C GLU A 297 17.66 -9.41 0.93
N LYS A 298 17.56 -9.75 -0.34
CA LYS A 298 17.63 -11.16 -0.76
C LYS A 298 19.04 -11.71 -0.65
N ILE A 299 20.07 -10.92 -0.96
CA ILE A 299 21.47 -11.26 -0.75
C ILE A 299 21.71 -11.59 0.74
N GLY A 300 21.27 -10.72 1.65
CA GLY A 300 21.43 -10.96 3.09
C GLY A 300 20.79 -12.27 3.54
N LYS A 301 19.53 -12.56 3.10
CA LYS A 301 18.85 -13.82 3.45
C LYS A 301 19.53 -15.08 2.89
N LEU A 302 20.14 -14.98 1.73
CA LEU A 302 20.79 -16.12 1.07
C LEU A 302 22.21 -16.33 1.59
N SER A 303 22.98 -15.26 1.82
CA SER A 303 24.31 -15.32 2.41
C SER A 303 24.28 -15.93 3.80
N ASP A 304 23.33 -15.53 4.65
CA ASP A 304 23.13 -16.12 5.99
C ASP A 304 22.88 -17.64 5.92
N SER A 305 22.11 -18.10 4.92
CA SER A 305 21.78 -19.52 4.77
C SER A 305 22.98 -20.43 4.48
N ILE A 306 24.10 -19.86 4.01
CA ILE A 306 25.31 -20.59 3.63
C ILE A 306 26.58 -20.10 4.35
N ASN A 307 26.41 -19.26 5.38
CA ASN A 307 27.49 -18.68 6.18
C ASN A 307 28.56 -17.93 5.37
N LEU A 308 28.14 -17.12 4.42
CA LEU A 308 28.99 -16.17 3.69
C LEU A 308 28.66 -14.75 4.09
N THR A 309 29.62 -13.85 3.90
CA THR A 309 29.33 -12.41 3.96
C THR A 309 28.46 -11.98 2.76
N GLU A 310 27.67 -10.92 2.92
CA GLU A 310 26.83 -10.40 1.84
C GLU A 310 27.67 -10.04 0.59
N SER A 311 28.86 -9.48 0.79
CA SER A 311 29.79 -9.11 -0.28
C SER A 311 30.32 -10.34 -1.03
N GLU A 312 30.79 -11.35 -0.31
CA GLU A 312 31.27 -12.61 -0.91
C GLU A 312 30.15 -13.33 -1.70
N TYR A 313 28.94 -13.33 -1.14
CA TYR A 313 27.78 -13.90 -1.82
C TYR A 313 27.51 -13.18 -3.15
N ALA A 314 27.48 -11.85 -3.13
CA ALA A 314 27.25 -11.05 -4.33
C ALA A 314 28.33 -11.27 -5.39
N GLU A 315 29.63 -11.33 -5.01
CA GLU A 315 30.74 -11.62 -5.91
C GLU A 315 30.62 -13.01 -6.57
N ARG A 316 30.28 -14.03 -5.78
CA ARG A 316 30.09 -15.40 -6.30
C ARG A 316 28.86 -15.50 -7.21
N VAL A 317 27.77 -14.79 -6.90
CA VAL A 317 26.61 -14.73 -7.81
C VAL A 317 27.00 -14.11 -9.14
N MET A 318 27.70 -12.98 -9.15
CA MET A 318 28.18 -12.36 -10.40
C MET A 318 29.15 -13.25 -11.18
N LYS A 319 29.96 -14.05 -10.50
CA LYS A 319 30.90 -15.00 -11.11
C LYS A 319 30.21 -16.15 -11.80
N TYR A 320 29.15 -16.70 -11.20
CA TYR A 320 28.50 -17.94 -11.68
C TYR A 320 27.17 -17.69 -12.39
N SER A 321 26.57 -16.51 -12.27
CA SER A 321 25.32 -16.17 -12.96
C SER A 321 25.60 -15.62 -14.36
N GLY A 322 25.03 -16.24 -15.37
CA GLY A 322 25.06 -15.69 -16.74
C GLY A 322 24.12 -14.48 -16.94
N ASN A 323 23.25 -14.17 -15.96
CA ASN A 323 22.20 -13.16 -16.05
C ASN A 323 22.44 -11.95 -15.15
N GLY A 324 23.71 -11.68 -14.77
CA GLY A 324 24.04 -10.59 -13.86
C GLY A 324 23.65 -10.85 -12.40
N LEU A 325 23.83 -9.83 -11.56
CA LEU A 325 23.57 -9.95 -10.12
C LEU A 325 22.08 -10.14 -9.80
N ILE A 326 21.22 -9.25 -10.31
CA ILE A 326 19.78 -9.30 -10.01
C ILE A 326 19.17 -10.61 -10.50
N GLY A 327 19.39 -10.96 -11.78
CA GLY A 327 18.92 -12.22 -12.35
C GLY A 327 19.41 -13.45 -11.60
N GLY A 328 20.67 -13.45 -11.14
CA GLY A 328 21.26 -14.51 -10.35
C GLY A 328 20.66 -14.63 -8.95
N VAL A 329 20.53 -13.51 -8.24
CA VAL A 329 19.95 -13.46 -6.88
C VAL A 329 18.48 -13.89 -6.86
N PHE A 330 17.71 -13.57 -7.91
CA PHE A 330 16.30 -13.95 -8.03
C PHE A 330 16.07 -15.24 -8.81
N SER A 331 17.14 -15.89 -9.27
CA SER A 331 17.08 -17.20 -9.92
C SER A 331 16.52 -18.26 -8.97
N GLU A 332 15.70 -19.16 -9.51
CA GLU A 332 15.29 -20.39 -8.84
C GLU A 332 16.16 -21.59 -9.25
N ASP A 333 17.31 -21.32 -9.87
CA ASP A 333 18.24 -22.37 -10.33
C ASP A 333 19.04 -22.93 -9.15
N PHE A 334 18.79 -24.19 -8.84
CA PHE A 334 19.48 -24.90 -7.76
C PHE A 334 20.97 -25.11 -8.08
N GLY A 335 21.33 -25.31 -9.36
CA GLY A 335 22.71 -25.44 -9.79
C GLY A 335 23.50 -24.16 -9.51
N LEU A 336 22.91 -22.99 -9.77
CA LEU A 336 23.51 -21.71 -9.41
C LEU A 336 23.70 -21.56 -7.89
N TYR A 337 22.68 -21.90 -7.10
CA TYR A 337 22.79 -21.86 -5.64
C TYR A 337 23.92 -22.73 -5.12
N GLU A 338 24.04 -23.97 -5.60
CA GLU A 338 25.13 -24.88 -5.22
C GLU A 338 26.50 -24.39 -5.73
N SER A 339 26.54 -23.74 -6.89
CA SER A 339 27.79 -23.16 -7.43
C SER A 339 28.29 -22.02 -6.53
N VAL A 340 27.39 -21.15 -6.09
CA VAL A 340 27.70 -20.04 -5.17
C VAL A 340 28.15 -20.59 -3.81
N LYS A 341 27.47 -21.62 -3.29
CA LYS A 341 27.79 -22.25 -2.00
C LYS A 341 29.17 -22.90 -2.01
N GLN A 342 29.49 -23.65 -3.06
CA GLN A 342 30.74 -24.44 -3.15
C GLN A 342 31.89 -23.69 -3.84
N ASP A 343 31.67 -22.47 -4.31
CA ASP A 343 32.60 -21.67 -5.13
C ASP A 343 33.17 -22.43 -6.35
N LYS A 344 32.35 -23.22 -6.99
CA LYS A 344 32.68 -23.97 -8.22
C LYS A 344 31.47 -24.18 -9.10
N ASN A 345 31.67 -24.34 -10.41
CA ASN A 345 30.57 -24.64 -11.32
C ASN A 345 29.94 -26.01 -11.00
N VAL A 346 28.65 -26.01 -10.67
CA VAL A 346 27.87 -27.20 -10.36
C VAL A 346 26.69 -27.27 -11.34
N SER A 347 26.68 -28.31 -12.18
CA SER A 347 25.54 -28.59 -13.06
C SER A 347 24.60 -29.55 -12.34
N MET A 348 23.61 -29.00 -11.64
CA MET A 348 22.54 -29.77 -10.99
C MET A 348 21.18 -29.25 -11.40
N THR A 349 20.33 -30.12 -11.94
CA THR A 349 18.94 -29.81 -12.23
C THR A 349 18.05 -30.49 -11.19
N LYS A 350 17.44 -29.71 -10.30
CA LYS A 350 16.39 -30.21 -9.42
C LYS A 350 15.05 -30.11 -10.15
N LYS A 351 14.27 -31.19 -10.17
CA LYS A 351 12.95 -31.18 -10.80
C LYS A 351 12.09 -30.10 -10.13
N LYS A 352 11.77 -29.04 -10.90
CA LYS A 352 10.98 -27.90 -10.42
C LYS A 352 9.55 -28.34 -10.12
N ILE A 353 9.11 -28.16 -8.88
CA ILE A 353 7.72 -28.40 -8.52
C ILE A 353 6.85 -27.32 -9.18
N ASN A 354 5.85 -27.73 -9.94
CA ASN A 354 4.94 -26.79 -10.57
C ASN A 354 3.97 -26.21 -9.52
N LYS A 355 4.30 -25.01 -9.02
CA LYS A 355 3.53 -24.29 -7.99
C LYS A 355 2.05 -24.14 -8.38
N THR A 356 1.75 -23.89 -9.66
CA THR A 356 0.37 -23.80 -10.18
C THR A 356 -0.38 -25.12 -10.02
N THR A 357 0.27 -26.24 -10.33
CA THR A 357 -0.34 -27.55 -10.15
C THR A 357 -0.60 -27.85 -8.67
N CYS A 358 0.32 -27.52 -7.77
CA CYS A 358 0.12 -27.64 -6.34
C CYS A 358 -1.05 -26.80 -5.84
N TYR A 359 -1.18 -25.57 -6.34
CA TYR A 359 -2.30 -24.68 -6.00
C TYR A 359 -3.64 -25.27 -6.43
N ILE A 360 -3.76 -25.75 -7.68
CA ILE A 360 -4.99 -26.36 -8.21
C ILE A 360 -5.35 -27.63 -7.43
N LEU A 361 -4.36 -28.46 -7.08
CA LEU A 361 -4.58 -29.65 -6.27
C LEU A 361 -5.07 -29.28 -4.86
N ALA A 362 -4.42 -28.32 -4.21
CA ALA A 362 -4.86 -27.85 -2.89
C ALA A 362 -6.27 -27.30 -2.91
N PHE A 363 -6.61 -26.48 -3.93
CA PHE A 363 -7.98 -26.00 -4.15
C PHE A 363 -8.97 -27.14 -4.27
N SER A 364 -8.65 -28.17 -5.08
CA SER A 364 -9.51 -29.33 -5.29
C SER A 364 -9.70 -30.14 -3.99
N VAL A 365 -8.63 -30.35 -3.22
CA VAL A 365 -8.68 -31.06 -1.93
C VAL A 365 -9.53 -30.28 -0.91
N ILE A 366 -9.33 -28.98 -0.80
CA ILE A 366 -10.12 -28.12 0.10
C ILE A 366 -11.60 -28.14 -0.30
N LEU A 367 -11.90 -28.02 -1.60
CA LEU A 367 -13.27 -28.04 -2.10
C LEU A 367 -13.94 -29.39 -1.83
N MET A 368 -13.24 -30.50 -2.06
CA MET A 368 -13.74 -31.85 -1.74
C MET A 368 -13.96 -32.02 -0.25
N GLY A 369 -13.02 -31.54 0.60
CA GLY A 369 -13.18 -31.60 2.05
C GLY A 369 -14.40 -30.84 2.56
N ILE A 370 -14.62 -29.61 2.04
CA ILE A 370 -15.83 -28.81 2.34
C ILE A 370 -17.10 -29.54 1.90
N SER A 371 -17.12 -30.11 0.68
CA SER A 371 -18.27 -30.82 0.15
C SER A 371 -18.55 -32.11 0.92
N ALA A 372 -17.53 -32.84 1.34
CA ALA A 372 -17.68 -33.99 2.24
C ALA A 372 -18.24 -33.57 3.61
N GLY A 373 -17.76 -32.44 4.17
CA GLY A 373 -18.32 -31.88 5.40
C GLY A 373 -19.82 -31.57 5.29
N VAL A 374 -20.27 -31.05 4.14
CA VAL A 374 -21.69 -30.84 3.86
C VAL A 374 -22.43 -32.17 3.86
N PHE A 375 -21.89 -33.20 3.22
CA PHE A 375 -22.51 -34.55 3.20
C PHE A 375 -22.75 -35.11 4.62
N PHE A 376 -21.72 -35.05 5.46
CA PHE A 376 -21.84 -35.53 6.84
C PHE A 376 -22.77 -34.67 7.70
N ALA A 377 -22.78 -33.35 7.47
CA ALA A 377 -23.70 -32.47 8.19
C ALA A 377 -25.17 -32.71 7.90
N VAL A 378 -25.49 -33.20 6.69
CA VAL A 378 -26.84 -33.58 6.30
C VAL A 378 -27.30 -34.85 7.03
N GLY A 379 -26.43 -35.85 7.21
CA GLY A 379 -26.69 -37.09 7.94
C GLY A 379 -27.64 -38.07 7.25
N ASN A 380 -28.07 -37.79 6.01
CA ASN A 380 -29.01 -38.61 5.22
C ASN A 380 -28.54 -38.65 3.76
N PHE A 381 -28.51 -39.85 3.17
CA PHE A 381 -28.04 -40.04 1.77
C PHE A 381 -28.97 -39.37 0.73
N VAL A 382 -30.27 -39.35 0.96
CA VAL A 382 -31.24 -38.79 0.02
C VAL A 382 -31.01 -37.30 -0.23
N PHE A 383 -30.75 -36.57 0.84
CA PHE A 383 -30.43 -35.14 0.78
C PHE A 383 -28.92 -34.89 0.71
N GLY A 384 -28.09 -35.78 1.21
CA GLY A 384 -26.64 -35.63 1.26
C GLY A 384 -25.97 -35.60 -0.11
N ILE A 385 -26.36 -36.50 -1.03
CA ILE A 385 -25.80 -36.52 -2.39
C ILE A 385 -26.14 -35.24 -3.16
N PRO A 386 -27.39 -34.77 -3.27
CA PRO A 386 -27.69 -33.50 -3.91
C PRO A 386 -27.00 -32.30 -3.24
N ALA A 387 -26.96 -32.27 -1.90
CA ALA A 387 -26.26 -31.20 -1.18
C ALA A 387 -24.76 -31.15 -1.49
N THR A 388 -24.11 -32.33 -1.57
CA THR A 388 -22.70 -32.42 -1.94
C THR A 388 -22.44 -31.89 -3.35
N ILE A 389 -23.25 -32.29 -4.33
CA ILE A 389 -23.11 -31.80 -5.71
C ILE A 389 -23.31 -30.27 -5.77
N LEU A 390 -24.35 -29.76 -5.12
CA LEU A 390 -24.60 -28.32 -5.09
C LEU A 390 -23.50 -27.54 -4.36
N SER A 391 -22.89 -28.14 -3.32
CA SER A 391 -21.84 -27.49 -2.55
C SER A 391 -20.57 -27.22 -3.36
N VAL A 392 -20.25 -28.05 -4.35
CA VAL A 392 -19.11 -27.82 -5.27
C VAL A 392 -19.24 -26.47 -5.98
N PHE A 393 -20.46 -26.14 -6.42
CA PHE A 393 -20.73 -24.87 -7.10
C PHE A 393 -20.94 -23.71 -6.11
N ALA A 394 -21.67 -23.95 -5.04
CA ALA A 394 -22.04 -22.94 -4.05
C ALA A 394 -20.81 -22.45 -3.25
N LEU A 395 -19.95 -23.38 -2.83
CA LEU A 395 -18.85 -23.13 -1.88
C LEU A 395 -17.46 -23.01 -2.56
N GLY A 396 -17.42 -23.07 -3.88
CA GLY A 396 -16.16 -22.91 -4.63
C GLY A 396 -15.42 -21.61 -4.29
N LYS A 397 -16.15 -20.51 -4.07
CA LYS A 397 -15.53 -19.23 -3.66
C LYS A 397 -14.95 -19.28 -2.23
N VAL A 398 -15.54 -20.06 -1.33
CA VAL A 398 -15.02 -20.29 0.02
C VAL A 398 -13.72 -21.09 -0.06
N ALA A 399 -13.73 -22.21 -0.82
CA ALA A 399 -12.54 -23.01 -1.07
C ALA A 399 -11.40 -22.18 -1.68
N TYR A 400 -11.72 -21.33 -2.65
CA TYR A 400 -10.76 -20.41 -3.30
C TYR A 400 -10.11 -19.44 -2.29
N ARG A 401 -10.92 -18.84 -1.41
CA ARG A 401 -10.41 -17.95 -0.35
C ARG A 401 -9.51 -18.67 0.64
N LEU A 402 -9.91 -19.85 1.08
CA LEU A 402 -9.11 -20.68 2.00
C LEU A 402 -7.79 -21.09 1.35
N THR A 403 -7.80 -21.50 0.08
CA THR A 403 -6.59 -21.83 -0.67
C THR A 403 -5.67 -20.62 -0.79
N ASN A 404 -6.22 -19.44 -1.11
CA ASN A 404 -5.43 -18.20 -1.19
C ASN A 404 -4.82 -17.85 0.17
N GLY A 405 -5.60 -17.94 1.25
CA GLY A 405 -5.10 -17.71 2.61
C GLY A 405 -3.97 -18.67 2.96
N LEU A 406 -4.11 -19.96 2.65
CA LEU A 406 -3.07 -20.96 2.88
C LEU A 406 -1.78 -20.64 2.11
N PHE A 407 -1.89 -20.34 0.83
CA PHE A 407 -0.71 -20.04 0.01
C PHE A 407 -0.05 -18.71 0.36
N SER A 408 -0.81 -17.70 0.82
CA SER A 408 -0.25 -16.43 1.28
C SER A 408 0.65 -16.57 2.51
N LEU A 409 0.51 -17.63 3.30
CA LEU A 409 1.40 -17.91 4.44
C LEU A 409 2.79 -18.39 4.01
N PHE A 410 2.92 -18.98 2.83
CA PHE A 410 4.16 -19.60 2.35
C PHE A 410 4.81 -18.86 1.19
N LEU A 411 4.06 -18.09 0.42
CA LEU A 411 4.58 -17.35 -0.70
C LEU A 411 5.13 -16.00 -0.24
N LYS A 412 6.38 -15.71 -0.62
CA LYS A 412 7.00 -14.41 -0.43
C LYS A 412 6.64 -13.48 -1.58
N ASP A 413 6.56 -12.21 -1.32
CA ASP A 413 6.33 -11.20 -2.35
C ASP A 413 7.46 -11.19 -3.37
N THR A 414 7.08 -11.23 -4.64
CA THR A 414 8.02 -11.08 -5.76
C THR A 414 8.16 -9.59 -6.05
N PRO A 415 9.38 -9.04 -5.99
CA PRO A 415 9.58 -7.62 -6.26
C PRO A 415 9.27 -7.30 -7.72
N VAL A 416 8.83 -6.07 -7.94
CA VAL A 416 8.67 -5.50 -9.28
C VAL A 416 9.91 -4.69 -9.58
N PHE A 417 10.70 -5.16 -10.53
CA PHE A 417 11.96 -4.52 -10.92
C PHE A 417 11.71 -3.29 -11.80
N ALA A 418 12.45 -2.21 -11.57
CA ALA A 418 12.32 -0.98 -12.34
C ALA A 418 13.67 -0.30 -12.55
N ARG A 419 13.82 0.38 -13.70
CA ARG A 419 14.90 1.33 -13.94
C ARG A 419 14.65 2.65 -13.23
N ASN A 420 15.68 3.48 -13.14
CA ASN A 420 15.60 4.79 -12.49
C ASN A 420 15.73 5.93 -13.51
N PHE A 421 14.88 5.96 -14.53
CA PHE A 421 14.84 7.11 -15.43
C PHE A 421 14.09 8.28 -14.78
N GLU A 422 14.66 9.47 -14.86
CA GLU A 422 13.99 10.73 -14.47
C GLU A 422 13.03 11.23 -15.57
N LYS A 423 13.33 10.93 -16.83
CA LYS A 423 12.54 11.21 -18.03
C LYS A 423 12.54 9.99 -18.93
N ILE A 424 11.49 9.81 -19.70
CA ILE A 424 11.36 8.70 -20.65
C ILE A 424 12.38 8.88 -21.78
N PRO A 425 13.32 7.94 -22.00
CA PRO A 425 14.20 7.98 -23.17
C PRO A 425 13.41 7.81 -24.47
N LYS A 426 13.90 8.39 -25.58
CA LYS A 426 13.24 8.31 -26.89
C LYS A 426 13.02 6.86 -27.35
N GLU A 427 13.95 5.97 -27.07
CA GLU A 427 13.85 4.54 -27.39
C GLU A 427 12.70 3.80 -26.68
N TYR A 428 12.17 4.37 -25.59
CA TYR A 428 11.05 3.86 -24.81
C TYR A 428 9.80 4.74 -24.92
N ALA A 429 9.67 5.52 -26.01
CA ALA A 429 8.51 6.36 -26.27
C ALA A 429 7.20 5.59 -26.06
N VAL A 430 6.20 6.26 -25.47
CA VAL A 430 4.94 5.66 -25.05
C VAL A 430 3.75 6.51 -25.45
N ASP A 431 2.67 5.87 -25.92
CA ASP A 431 1.38 6.55 -26.16
C ASP A 431 0.31 6.09 -25.16
N VAL A 432 -0.32 7.05 -24.47
CA VAL A 432 -1.39 6.79 -23.49
C VAL A 432 -2.72 6.92 -24.18
N VAL A 433 -3.42 5.81 -24.34
CA VAL A 433 -4.64 5.67 -25.13
C VAL A 433 -5.86 5.53 -24.22
N VAL A 434 -6.85 6.40 -24.41
CA VAL A 434 -8.11 6.36 -23.67
C VAL A 434 -9.26 6.11 -24.65
N PRO A 435 -9.76 4.87 -24.78
CA PRO A 435 -10.93 4.55 -25.58
C PRO A 435 -12.18 5.18 -24.98
N VAL A 436 -12.92 5.97 -25.76
CA VAL A 436 -14.12 6.67 -25.33
C VAL A 436 -15.26 6.49 -26.34
N PHE A 437 -16.48 6.41 -25.81
CA PHE A 437 -17.69 6.45 -26.62
C PHE A 437 -18.28 7.86 -26.56
N ILE A 438 -18.40 8.51 -27.72
CA ILE A 438 -18.89 9.89 -27.83
C ILE A 438 -20.20 9.91 -28.62
N ALA A 439 -21.24 10.46 -28.00
CA ALA A 439 -22.56 10.63 -28.59
C ALA A 439 -22.94 12.10 -28.75
N SER A 440 -22.25 13.03 -28.10
CA SER A 440 -22.58 14.45 -28.09
C SER A 440 -21.36 15.34 -27.83
N GLU A 441 -21.45 16.62 -28.13
CA GLU A 441 -20.41 17.62 -27.81
C GLU A 441 -20.06 17.72 -26.33
N LYS A 442 -21.03 17.42 -25.43
CA LYS A 442 -20.76 17.37 -23.98
C LYS A 442 -19.81 16.26 -23.63
N ASP A 443 -19.93 15.11 -24.31
CA ASP A 443 -19.03 13.97 -24.11
C ASP A 443 -17.62 14.31 -24.60
N VAL A 444 -17.48 15.09 -25.70
CA VAL A 444 -16.19 15.62 -26.16
C VAL A 444 -15.51 16.45 -25.07
N SER A 445 -16.23 17.43 -24.52
CA SER A 445 -15.68 18.31 -23.47
C SER A 445 -15.24 17.53 -22.23
N ALA A 446 -16.02 16.52 -21.83
CA ALA A 446 -15.67 15.66 -20.69
C ALA A 446 -14.43 14.81 -20.97
N ALA A 447 -14.36 14.18 -22.16
CA ALA A 447 -13.25 13.32 -22.56
C ALA A 447 -11.94 14.13 -22.71
N VAL A 448 -11.97 15.28 -23.37
CA VAL A 448 -10.82 16.18 -23.51
C VAL A 448 -10.34 16.67 -22.14
N SER A 449 -11.27 17.09 -21.26
CA SER A 449 -10.91 17.51 -19.90
C SER A 449 -10.28 16.38 -19.08
N HIS A 450 -10.73 15.14 -19.26
CA HIS A 450 -10.14 13.98 -18.59
C HIS A 450 -8.73 13.69 -19.11
N LEU A 451 -8.54 13.61 -20.43
CA LEU A 451 -7.23 13.37 -21.03
C LEU A 451 -6.24 14.48 -20.69
N ASN A 452 -6.72 15.72 -20.61
CA ASN A 452 -5.91 16.87 -20.24
C ASN A 452 -5.36 16.75 -18.80
N ARG A 453 -6.19 16.28 -17.86
CA ARG A 453 -5.73 15.98 -16.48
C ARG A 453 -4.67 14.88 -16.45
N LEU A 454 -4.86 13.82 -17.22
CA LEU A 454 -3.87 12.74 -17.34
C LEU A 454 -2.54 13.26 -17.90
N TYR A 455 -2.61 14.11 -18.94
CA TYR A 455 -1.43 14.75 -19.52
C TYR A 455 -0.66 15.59 -18.51
N PHE A 456 -1.31 16.51 -17.80
CA PHE A 456 -0.62 17.38 -16.85
C PHE A 456 -0.03 16.63 -15.66
N ALA A 457 -0.63 15.52 -15.27
CA ALA A 457 -0.09 14.65 -14.21
C ALA A 457 1.12 13.80 -14.67
N ASN A 458 1.22 13.52 -15.98
CA ASN A 458 2.16 12.53 -16.52
C ASN A 458 2.94 13.00 -17.76
N ARG A 459 2.95 14.29 -18.04
CA ARG A 459 3.63 14.85 -19.23
C ARG A 459 5.12 14.53 -19.21
N ASP A 460 5.61 14.08 -20.35
CA ASP A 460 7.01 13.84 -20.64
C ASP A 460 7.26 14.10 -22.13
N GLY A 461 8.49 14.42 -22.54
CA GLY A 461 8.80 14.71 -23.93
C GLY A 461 8.56 13.53 -24.89
N ASN A 462 8.64 12.30 -24.37
CA ASN A 462 8.46 11.06 -25.14
C ASN A 462 7.21 10.28 -24.72
N ALA A 463 6.21 10.99 -24.11
CA ALA A 463 4.88 10.47 -23.80
C ALA A 463 3.81 11.26 -24.56
N THR A 464 3.01 10.59 -25.37
CA THR A 464 1.87 11.14 -26.10
C THR A 464 0.55 10.67 -25.47
N PHE A 465 -0.55 11.42 -25.70
CA PHE A 465 -1.84 11.15 -25.07
C PHE A 465 -2.95 11.24 -26.12
N THR A 466 -3.67 10.14 -26.33
CA THR A 466 -4.63 10.00 -27.41
C THR A 466 -6.02 9.60 -26.93
N LEU A 467 -7.06 10.33 -27.36
CA LEU A 467 -8.45 9.88 -27.30
C LEU A 467 -8.73 8.94 -28.48
N LEU A 468 -9.15 7.73 -28.18
CA LEU A 468 -9.58 6.77 -29.18
C LEU A 468 -11.12 6.72 -29.20
N ILE A 469 -11.73 7.25 -30.25
CA ILE A 469 -13.13 7.63 -30.26
C ILE A 469 -13.98 6.69 -31.09
N ASP A 470 -14.94 6.03 -30.41
CA ASP A 470 -16.08 5.38 -31.07
C ASP A 470 -17.29 6.33 -31.07
N LEU A 471 -17.84 6.62 -32.25
CA LEU A 471 -19.05 7.40 -32.38
C LEU A 471 -20.31 6.57 -32.09
N LYS A 472 -21.43 7.24 -31.78
CA LYS A 472 -22.71 6.58 -31.52
C LYS A 472 -23.14 5.65 -32.68
N ARG A 473 -23.92 4.63 -32.36
CA ARG A 473 -24.52 3.77 -33.38
C ARG A 473 -25.43 4.55 -34.31
N SER A 474 -25.39 4.26 -35.61
CA SER A 474 -26.22 4.86 -36.63
C SER A 474 -26.83 3.79 -37.53
N LYS A 475 -27.87 4.16 -38.30
CA LYS A 475 -28.41 3.35 -39.39
C LYS A 475 -27.55 3.42 -40.65
N THR A 476 -26.75 4.44 -40.76
CA THR A 476 -25.83 4.74 -41.88
C THR A 476 -24.41 4.81 -41.39
N GLU A 477 -23.44 4.70 -42.22
CA GLU A 477 -22.01 4.79 -41.89
C GLU A 477 -21.69 6.16 -41.26
N THR A 478 -22.28 7.22 -41.78
CA THR A 478 -22.19 8.58 -41.24
C THR A 478 -23.54 9.01 -40.65
N ASP A 479 -23.50 9.89 -39.63
CA ASP A 479 -24.68 10.42 -38.93
C ASP A 479 -24.55 11.95 -38.88
N GLU A 480 -25.63 12.66 -39.04
CA GLU A 480 -25.65 14.16 -39.05
C GLU A 480 -25.02 14.73 -37.78
N SER A 481 -25.14 14.04 -36.64
CA SER A 481 -24.53 14.47 -35.38
C SER A 481 -23.00 14.32 -35.34
N ASP A 482 -22.40 13.63 -36.30
CA ASP A 482 -20.95 13.43 -36.34
C ASP A 482 -20.22 14.72 -36.65
N ALA A 483 -20.81 15.58 -37.55
CA ALA A 483 -20.24 16.87 -37.87
C ALA A 483 -20.08 17.78 -36.63
N ALA A 484 -21.07 17.79 -35.75
CA ALA A 484 -21.01 18.55 -34.49
C ALA A 484 -19.92 18.01 -33.54
N VAL A 485 -19.78 16.70 -33.44
CA VAL A 485 -18.71 16.06 -32.62
C VAL A 485 -17.32 16.37 -33.17
N LEU A 486 -17.13 16.30 -34.50
CA LEU A 486 -15.86 16.60 -35.16
C LEU A 486 -15.50 18.09 -35.05
N SER A 487 -16.46 18.98 -35.17
CA SER A 487 -16.28 20.44 -34.97
C SER A 487 -15.87 20.73 -33.51
N ALA A 488 -16.56 20.12 -32.54
CA ALA A 488 -16.23 20.26 -31.12
C ALA A 488 -14.84 19.71 -30.77
N LEU A 489 -14.40 18.64 -31.44
CA LEU A 489 -13.02 18.12 -31.28
C LEU A 489 -12.01 19.13 -31.85
N ASN A 490 -12.25 19.67 -33.04
CA ASN A 490 -11.36 20.64 -33.66
C ASN A 490 -11.20 21.91 -32.80
N GLU A 491 -12.30 22.35 -32.17
CA GLU A 491 -12.30 23.54 -31.32
C GLU A 491 -11.65 23.31 -29.94
N LYS A 492 -11.88 22.14 -29.31
CA LYS A 492 -11.58 21.93 -27.89
C LYS A 492 -10.35 21.08 -27.64
N LEU A 493 -9.81 20.38 -28.64
CA LEU A 493 -8.65 19.53 -28.48
C LEU A 493 -7.37 20.37 -28.50
N PRO A 494 -6.58 20.42 -27.40
CA PRO A 494 -5.31 21.13 -27.41
C PRO A 494 -4.30 20.49 -28.38
N PRO A 495 -3.33 21.25 -28.92
CA PRO A 495 -2.39 20.75 -29.91
C PRO A 495 -1.44 19.67 -29.38
N TYR A 496 -1.27 19.59 -28.06
CA TYR A 496 -0.45 18.56 -27.39
C TYR A 496 -1.21 17.27 -27.07
N LEU A 497 -2.52 17.19 -27.37
CA LEU A 497 -3.33 15.99 -27.24
C LEU A 497 -3.72 15.48 -28.63
N ARG A 498 -3.85 14.18 -28.78
CA ARG A 498 -4.25 13.50 -30.01
C ARG A 498 -5.67 12.96 -29.90
N ALA A 499 -6.35 12.83 -31.04
CA ALA A 499 -7.60 12.10 -31.12
C ALA A 499 -7.69 11.31 -32.43
N ALA A 500 -8.08 10.05 -32.32
CA ALA A 500 -8.31 9.16 -33.46
C ALA A 500 -9.78 8.72 -33.46
N VAL A 501 -10.53 9.11 -34.50
CA VAL A 501 -11.94 8.78 -34.65
C VAL A 501 -12.08 7.60 -35.59
N ARG A 502 -12.65 6.49 -35.07
CA ARG A 502 -12.79 5.25 -35.82
C ARG A 502 -13.93 5.29 -36.81
N LYS A 503 -13.77 4.55 -37.92
CA LYS A 503 -14.86 4.27 -38.85
C LYS A 503 -15.88 3.32 -38.20
N ARG A 504 -17.15 3.51 -38.57
CA ARG A 504 -18.18 2.54 -38.26
C ARG A 504 -18.16 1.40 -39.29
N VAL A 505 -18.38 0.21 -38.83
CA VAL A 505 -18.57 -0.97 -39.69
C VAL A 505 -20.01 -1.44 -39.60
N LYS A 506 -20.55 -1.95 -40.70
CA LYS A 506 -21.90 -2.49 -40.75
C LYS A 506 -21.98 -3.75 -39.90
N ARG A 507 -22.96 -3.82 -38.99
CA ARG A 507 -23.26 -4.98 -38.18
C ARG A 507 -24.75 -5.14 -38.01
N ASP A 508 -25.24 -6.29 -38.46
CA ASP A 508 -26.69 -6.58 -38.47
C ASP A 508 -27.48 -5.40 -39.02
N ASP A 509 -28.28 -4.71 -38.22
CA ASP A 509 -29.15 -3.60 -38.63
C ASP A 509 -28.53 -2.21 -38.39
N CYS A 510 -27.25 -2.11 -37.98
CA CYS A 510 -26.65 -0.80 -37.67
C CYS A 510 -25.15 -0.74 -37.98
N PHE A 511 -24.67 0.49 -38.05
CA PHE A 511 -23.24 0.81 -38.17
C PHE A 511 -22.70 1.20 -36.78
N MET A 512 -21.56 0.62 -36.37
CA MET A 512 -20.90 0.89 -35.08
C MET A 512 -19.42 0.55 -35.14
N GLY A 513 -18.64 1.00 -34.15
CA GLY A 513 -17.23 0.62 -34.01
C GLY A 513 -17.06 -0.92 -33.88
N ARG A 514 -16.06 -1.48 -34.55
CA ARG A 514 -15.71 -2.91 -34.57
C ARG A 514 -15.30 -3.33 -33.14
N GLU A 515 -15.90 -4.39 -32.62
CA GLU A 515 -15.49 -5.04 -31.33
C GLU A 515 -15.39 -4.10 -30.11
N ARG A 516 -16.01 -2.93 -30.15
CA ARG A 516 -15.97 -1.97 -29.04
C ARG A 516 -14.54 -1.65 -28.59
N LYS A 517 -14.27 -1.61 -27.25
CA LYS A 517 -12.94 -1.29 -26.71
C LYS A 517 -11.85 -2.20 -27.26
N ARG A 518 -12.09 -3.52 -27.32
CA ARG A 518 -11.09 -4.46 -27.84
C ARG A 518 -10.67 -4.12 -29.29
N GLY A 519 -11.64 -4.03 -30.17
CA GLY A 519 -11.37 -3.67 -31.56
C GLY A 519 -10.81 -2.26 -31.70
N ALA A 520 -11.21 -1.32 -30.82
CA ALA A 520 -10.64 0.02 -30.82
C ALA A 520 -9.12 -0.02 -30.53
N VAL A 521 -8.72 -0.71 -29.47
CA VAL A 521 -7.30 -0.85 -29.10
C VAL A 521 -6.54 -1.61 -30.19
N GLU A 522 -7.12 -2.65 -30.78
CA GLU A 522 -6.51 -3.44 -31.84
C GLU A 522 -6.30 -2.62 -33.14
N ASP A 523 -7.33 -1.88 -33.62
CA ASP A 523 -7.21 -1.03 -34.79
C ASP A 523 -6.15 0.07 -34.57
N TYR A 524 -6.12 0.63 -33.36
CA TYR A 524 -5.16 1.67 -33.01
C TYR A 524 -3.73 1.15 -32.88
N ALA A 525 -3.53 -0.02 -32.28
CA ALA A 525 -2.21 -0.65 -32.22
C ALA A 525 -1.67 -1.00 -33.61
N ASN A 526 -2.54 -1.47 -34.50
CA ASN A 526 -2.17 -1.71 -35.90
C ASN A 526 -1.78 -0.40 -36.62
N PHE A 527 -2.50 0.71 -36.39
CA PHE A 527 -2.14 2.03 -36.90
C PHE A 527 -0.79 2.50 -36.34
N LEU A 528 -0.60 2.44 -35.02
CA LEU A 528 0.68 2.81 -34.40
C LEU A 528 1.86 2.00 -34.94
N TYR A 529 1.62 0.72 -35.29
CA TYR A 529 2.67 -0.17 -35.79
C TYR A 529 3.00 0.06 -37.25
N SER A 530 1.98 0.18 -38.10
CA SER A 530 2.12 0.21 -39.57
C SER A 530 2.01 1.62 -40.18
N GLY A 531 1.50 2.62 -39.48
CA GLY A 531 1.15 3.93 -40.00
C GLY A 531 -0.11 3.96 -40.86
N CYS A 532 -0.82 2.81 -41.03
CA CYS A 532 -1.99 2.72 -41.93
C CYS A 532 -3.27 3.16 -41.18
N ASP A 533 -3.89 4.23 -41.62
CA ASP A 533 -5.07 4.87 -41.02
C ASP A 533 -6.42 4.39 -41.55
N LYS A 534 -6.45 3.29 -42.33
CA LYS A 534 -7.65 2.79 -43.04
C LYS A 534 -8.89 2.62 -42.15
N ASP A 535 -8.70 2.32 -40.84
CA ASP A 535 -9.77 2.06 -39.87
C ASP A 535 -10.27 3.34 -39.18
N PHE A 536 -9.67 4.50 -39.50
CA PHE A 536 -10.01 5.80 -38.93
C PHE A 536 -10.69 6.71 -39.95
N SER A 537 -11.73 7.43 -39.51
CA SER A 537 -12.39 8.44 -40.30
C SER A 537 -11.65 9.77 -40.21
N ARG A 538 -11.01 10.08 -39.09
CA ARG A 538 -10.22 11.29 -38.88
C ARG A 538 -9.19 11.12 -37.76
N LEU A 539 -8.02 11.69 -38.01
CA LEU A 539 -6.93 11.82 -37.06
C LEU A 539 -6.70 13.30 -36.77
N PHE A 540 -6.50 13.65 -35.49
CA PHE A 540 -6.23 15.01 -35.03
C PHE A 540 -4.87 15.05 -34.35
N ASN A 541 -4.01 16.02 -34.74
CA ASN A 541 -2.71 16.29 -34.17
C ASN A 541 -1.72 15.12 -34.28
N PHE A 542 -1.72 14.40 -35.42
CA PHE A 542 -0.78 13.32 -35.71
C PHE A 542 0.38 13.73 -36.63
N ASP A 543 0.54 15.04 -36.88
CA ASP A 543 1.66 15.56 -37.66
C ASP A 543 2.98 15.20 -36.97
N GLY A 544 3.95 14.68 -37.72
CA GLY A 544 5.20 14.19 -37.17
C GLY A 544 5.09 12.96 -36.29
N PHE A 545 4.08 12.11 -36.55
CA PHE A 545 3.90 10.86 -35.81
C PHE A 545 5.15 9.98 -35.91
N GLU A 546 5.71 9.59 -34.73
CA GLU A 546 6.74 8.56 -34.60
C GLU A 546 6.13 7.34 -33.92
N LYS A 547 6.53 6.13 -34.38
CA LYS A 547 6.09 4.86 -33.80
C LYS A 547 6.59 4.73 -32.37
N PRO A 548 5.70 4.63 -31.35
CA PRO A 548 6.12 4.40 -29.98
C PRO A 548 6.55 2.95 -29.78
N LYS A 549 7.43 2.70 -28.80
CA LYS A 549 7.79 1.33 -28.36
C LYS A 549 6.66 0.71 -27.53
N TYR A 550 6.03 1.53 -26.69
CA TYR A 550 4.99 1.09 -25.80
C TYR A 550 3.70 1.87 -26.02
N PHE A 551 2.59 1.27 -25.62
CA PHE A 551 1.33 2.01 -25.45
C PHE A 551 0.63 1.59 -24.16
N ILE A 552 -0.09 2.52 -23.54
CA ILE A 552 -0.84 2.32 -22.31
C ILE A 552 -2.32 2.41 -22.62
N THR A 553 -3.13 1.44 -22.16
CA THR A 553 -4.58 1.53 -22.25
C THR A 553 -5.18 1.85 -20.89
N LEU A 554 -6.11 2.81 -20.87
CA LEU A 554 -6.89 3.20 -19.69
C LEU A 554 -8.38 3.19 -20.04
N ASP A 555 -9.27 3.11 -19.04
CA ASP A 555 -10.70 3.36 -19.24
C ASP A 555 -11.01 4.87 -19.16
N ALA A 556 -12.16 5.27 -19.68
CA ALA A 556 -12.58 6.67 -19.73
C ALA A 556 -12.74 7.35 -18.34
N ASP A 557 -12.79 6.58 -17.27
CA ASP A 557 -12.88 7.04 -15.88
C ASP A 557 -11.62 6.73 -15.05
N SER A 558 -10.59 6.13 -15.67
CA SER A 558 -9.34 5.77 -15.00
C SER A 558 -8.47 6.99 -14.70
N VAL A 559 -8.00 7.10 -13.47
CA VAL A 559 -7.06 8.14 -13.04
C VAL A 559 -5.71 7.49 -12.71
N LEU A 560 -4.67 7.93 -13.40
CA LEU A 560 -3.30 7.51 -13.15
C LEU A 560 -2.62 8.53 -12.21
N GLN A 561 -1.83 8.04 -11.27
CA GLN A 561 -1.07 8.91 -10.36
C GLN A 561 -0.06 9.77 -11.12
N PRO A 562 0.39 10.91 -10.57
CA PRO A 562 1.48 11.70 -11.14
C PRO A 562 2.74 10.86 -11.35
N LYS A 563 3.41 11.03 -12.50
CA LYS A 563 4.55 10.22 -12.94
C LYS A 563 4.26 8.71 -13.11
N GLY A 564 2.99 8.30 -13.13
CA GLY A 564 2.62 6.88 -13.29
C GLY A 564 3.03 6.32 -14.65
N VAL A 565 3.03 7.14 -15.71
CA VAL A 565 3.51 6.76 -17.05
C VAL A 565 5.02 6.48 -17.02
N LEU A 566 5.80 7.39 -16.43
CA LEU A 566 7.24 7.21 -16.27
C LEU A 566 7.56 5.94 -15.46
N ARG A 567 6.83 5.72 -14.35
CA ARG A 567 7.01 4.51 -13.56
C ARG A 567 6.68 3.24 -14.34
N ALA A 568 5.61 3.24 -15.13
CA ALA A 568 5.25 2.10 -15.98
C ALA A 568 6.36 1.78 -17.00
N VAL A 569 6.94 2.81 -17.62
CA VAL A 569 8.07 2.66 -18.55
C VAL A 569 9.31 2.17 -17.80
N ASN A 570 9.62 2.71 -16.61
CA ASN A 570 10.75 2.27 -15.79
C ASN A 570 10.66 0.77 -15.46
N VAL A 571 9.46 0.29 -15.11
CA VAL A 571 9.25 -1.14 -14.87
C VAL A 571 9.41 -1.95 -16.15
N PHE A 572 8.75 -1.53 -17.23
CA PHE A 572 8.73 -2.35 -18.46
C PHE A 572 10.08 -2.39 -19.18
N SER A 573 10.88 -1.36 -19.05
CA SER A 573 12.21 -1.27 -19.66
C SER A 573 13.30 -2.02 -18.91
N HIS A 574 13.02 -2.56 -17.70
CA HIS A 574 14.00 -3.32 -16.94
C HIS A 574 14.20 -4.72 -17.54
N GLU A 575 15.44 -5.20 -17.64
CA GLU A 575 15.82 -6.46 -18.29
C GLU A 575 15.08 -7.67 -17.72
N GLU A 576 14.89 -7.75 -16.40
CA GLU A 576 14.16 -8.85 -15.77
C GLU A 576 12.69 -8.91 -16.21
N ASN A 577 12.16 -7.84 -16.79
CA ASN A 577 10.79 -7.74 -17.29
C ASN A 577 10.69 -7.92 -18.81
N GLU A 578 11.78 -8.09 -19.55
CA GLU A 578 11.76 -8.33 -21.00
C GLU A 578 10.97 -9.55 -21.43
N LYS A 579 10.81 -10.52 -20.53
CA LYS A 579 9.97 -11.70 -20.75
C LYS A 579 8.49 -11.40 -20.89
N TYR A 580 8.01 -10.24 -20.46
CA TYR A 580 6.60 -9.85 -20.51
C TYR A 580 6.26 -9.10 -21.81
N ASP A 581 5.06 -9.33 -22.31
CA ASP A 581 4.50 -8.62 -23.46
C ASP A 581 3.58 -7.47 -23.00
N LEU A 582 3.09 -7.59 -21.76
CA LEU A 582 2.13 -6.70 -21.12
C LEU A 582 2.43 -6.63 -19.61
N LEU A 583 2.39 -5.43 -19.02
CA LEU A 583 2.34 -5.28 -17.57
C LEU A 583 0.98 -4.71 -17.16
N ALA A 584 0.26 -5.46 -16.34
CA ALA A 584 -1.03 -5.04 -15.79
C ALA A 584 -0.87 -3.99 -14.70
N PHE A 585 -1.79 -3.03 -14.66
CA PHE A 585 -1.86 -2.00 -13.61
C PHE A 585 -2.71 -2.49 -12.43
N ASP A 586 -2.40 -1.96 -11.24
CA ASP A 586 -3.11 -2.29 -10.01
C ASP A 586 -4.38 -1.43 -9.87
N GLY A 587 -5.55 -2.03 -10.06
CA GLY A 587 -6.83 -1.34 -9.91
C GLY A 587 -7.11 -0.96 -8.45
N LYS A 588 -7.37 0.31 -8.17
CA LYS A 588 -7.77 0.82 -6.85
C LYS A 588 -9.02 1.68 -6.95
N THR A 589 -9.81 1.70 -5.86
CA THR A 589 -10.99 2.55 -5.80
C THR A 589 -10.58 4.00 -5.51
N ASN A 590 -11.11 4.93 -6.31
CA ASN A 590 -10.96 6.37 -6.06
C ASN A 590 -11.73 6.76 -4.79
N ALA A 591 -11.02 7.19 -3.76
CA ALA A 591 -11.64 7.59 -2.48
C ALA A 591 -12.66 8.73 -2.64
N PHE A 592 -12.45 9.63 -3.59
CA PHE A 592 -13.38 10.73 -3.87
C PHE A 592 -14.70 10.28 -4.52
N SER A 593 -14.77 9.07 -5.05
CA SER A 593 -15.99 8.48 -5.61
C SER A 593 -16.91 7.87 -4.54
N LEU A 594 -16.44 7.65 -3.31
CA LEU A 594 -17.19 7.06 -2.22
C LEU A 594 -18.23 7.99 -1.61
N LYS A 595 -19.08 8.60 -2.46
CA LYS A 595 -20.05 9.65 -2.07
C LYS A 595 -21.29 9.12 -1.38
N THR A 596 -21.71 7.90 -1.68
CA THR A 596 -22.93 7.29 -1.11
C THR A 596 -22.63 6.30 0.00
N ALA A 597 -23.62 5.98 0.83
CA ALA A 597 -23.52 4.93 1.85
C ALA A 597 -23.23 3.56 1.19
N TYR A 598 -23.87 3.28 0.04
CA TYR A 598 -23.61 2.08 -0.73
C TYR A 598 -22.14 1.98 -1.16
N ALA A 599 -21.62 3.02 -1.82
CA ALA A 599 -20.22 3.04 -2.27
C ALA A 599 -19.25 2.86 -1.11
N ARG A 600 -19.45 3.55 0.02
CA ARG A 600 -18.62 3.39 1.22
C ARG A 600 -18.70 1.99 1.84
N LEU A 601 -19.89 1.38 1.82
CA LEU A 601 -20.07 0.05 2.39
C LEU A 601 -19.43 -1.04 1.53
N PHE A 602 -19.69 -1.03 0.22
CA PHE A 602 -19.29 -2.12 -0.68
C PHE A 602 -17.94 -1.90 -1.35
N HIS A 603 -17.53 -0.64 -1.57
CA HIS A 603 -16.29 -0.30 -2.28
C HIS A 603 -15.28 0.52 -1.45
N GLY A 604 -15.58 0.82 -0.19
CA GLY A 604 -14.72 1.60 0.71
C GLY A 604 -13.62 0.76 1.39
N GLY A 605 -12.93 -0.09 0.64
CA GLY A 605 -11.77 -0.87 1.07
C GLY A 605 -10.56 -0.58 0.17
N ASP A 606 -9.40 -1.12 0.53
CA ASP A 606 -8.18 -1.02 -0.27
C ASP A 606 -8.26 -1.96 -1.48
N GLY A 607 -8.77 -1.45 -2.61
CA GLY A 607 -8.70 -2.14 -3.88
C GLY A 607 -10.03 -2.60 -4.48
N TYR A 608 -9.93 -3.06 -5.71
CA TYR A 608 -11.03 -3.65 -6.49
C TYR A 608 -11.41 -5.02 -5.93
N GLU A 609 -12.66 -5.22 -5.56
CA GLU A 609 -13.16 -6.48 -4.96
C GLU A 609 -12.95 -7.73 -5.83
N ILE A 610 -12.65 -7.59 -7.12
CA ILE A 610 -12.54 -8.75 -8.00
C ILE A 610 -11.14 -9.38 -7.97
N TYR A 611 -10.05 -8.58 -7.98
CA TYR A 611 -8.68 -9.13 -8.09
C TYR A 611 -7.61 -8.51 -7.17
N PRO A 612 -7.88 -7.60 -6.21
CA PRO A 612 -6.84 -6.76 -5.63
C PRO A 612 -5.83 -7.50 -4.73
N ALA A 613 -6.30 -8.46 -3.95
CA ALA A 613 -5.43 -9.27 -3.10
C ALA A 613 -4.85 -10.49 -3.85
N TYR A 614 -5.49 -10.88 -4.91
CA TYR A 614 -5.21 -12.13 -5.62
C TYR A 614 -4.21 -11.95 -6.77
N SER A 615 -4.09 -10.76 -7.35
CA SER A 615 -3.10 -10.51 -8.40
C SER A 615 -1.68 -10.66 -7.86
N ASN A 616 -1.39 -10.16 -6.65
CA ASN A 616 -0.09 -10.34 -6.02
C ASN A 616 0.18 -11.80 -5.67
N LEU A 617 -0.81 -12.53 -5.10
CA LEU A 617 -0.66 -13.95 -4.81
C LEU A 617 -0.35 -14.74 -6.09
N PHE A 618 -1.07 -14.49 -7.17
CA PHE A 618 -0.83 -15.19 -8.43
C PHE A 618 0.48 -14.79 -9.10
N TYR A 619 0.88 -13.54 -8.99
CA TYR A 619 2.19 -13.10 -9.43
C TYR A 619 3.29 -13.81 -8.66
N ASN A 620 3.17 -13.91 -7.33
CA ASN A 620 4.12 -14.63 -6.48
C ASN A 620 4.14 -16.16 -6.74
N LEU A 621 2.99 -16.71 -7.14
CA LEU A 621 2.83 -18.14 -7.45
C LEU A 621 3.39 -18.52 -8.83
N THR A 622 3.09 -17.70 -9.85
CA THR A 622 3.25 -18.07 -11.26
C THR A 622 4.23 -17.18 -12.01
N GLY A 623 4.64 -16.03 -11.46
CA GLY A 623 5.33 -14.96 -12.16
C GLY A 623 4.45 -14.25 -13.19
N LYS A 624 3.11 -14.46 -13.16
CA LYS A 624 2.15 -13.84 -14.09
C LYS A 624 1.10 -13.06 -13.33
N SER A 625 0.60 -11.98 -13.94
CA SER A 625 -0.47 -11.16 -13.38
C SER A 625 -1.78 -11.33 -14.15
N ILE A 626 -2.88 -10.88 -13.56
CA ILE A 626 -4.20 -10.88 -14.20
C ILE A 626 -4.42 -9.51 -14.84
N PHE A 627 -4.64 -9.50 -16.16
CA PHE A 627 -4.98 -8.27 -16.87
C PHE A 627 -6.46 -7.92 -16.70
N THR A 628 -6.74 -6.66 -16.39
CA THR A 628 -8.08 -6.13 -16.13
C THR A 628 -8.46 -4.97 -17.05
N GLY A 629 -7.86 -4.93 -18.25
CA GLY A 629 -8.15 -3.93 -19.27
C GLY A 629 -7.33 -2.64 -19.17
N LYS A 630 -6.39 -2.53 -18.20
CA LYS A 630 -5.48 -1.40 -18.02
C LYS A 630 -4.06 -1.91 -17.83
N GLY A 631 -3.14 -1.35 -18.58
CA GLY A 631 -1.74 -1.76 -18.53
C GLY A 631 -0.91 -1.10 -19.61
N ILE A 632 0.37 -1.40 -19.60
CA ILE A 632 1.34 -1.00 -20.62
C ILE A 632 1.72 -2.21 -21.47
N PHE A 633 1.68 -2.05 -22.78
CA PHE A 633 1.95 -3.08 -23.78
C PHE A 633 3.22 -2.75 -24.55
N ASN A 634 3.97 -3.79 -24.93
CA ASN A 634 4.94 -3.71 -25.99
C ASN A 634 4.17 -3.76 -27.34
N LEU A 635 4.27 -2.69 -28.13
CA LEU A 635 3.50 -2.53 -29.35
C LEU A 635 3.74 -3.64 -30.38
N GLU A 636 4.98 -3.96 -30.62
CA GLU A 636 5.36 -4.99 -31.58
C GLU A 636 4.81 -6.37 -31.19
N ARG A 637 5.06 -6.78 -29.95
CA ARG A 637 4.58 -8.07 -29.43
C ARG A 637 3.05 -8.16 -29.38
N TYR A 638 2.37 -7.04 -29.13
CA TYR A 638 0.90 -6.96 -29.19
C TYR A 638 0.41 -7.28 -30.61
N VAL A 639 0.96 -6.63 -31.62
CA VAL A 639 0.54 -6.83 -33.01
C VAL A 639 0.89 -8.25 -33.50
N GLU A 640 2.07 -8.73 -33.15
CA GLU A 640 2.50 -10.08 -33.55
C GLU A 640 1.65 -11.20 -32.94
N LYS A 641 1.33 -11.11 -31.65
CA LYS A 641 0.72 -12.21 -30.92
C LYS A 641 -0.80 -12.10 -30.76
N LEU A 642 -1.35 -10.89 -30.66
CA LEU A 642 -2.75 -10.70 -30.27
C LEU A 642 -3.62 -10.15 -31.41
N SER A 643 -3.14 -9.19 -32.22
CA SER A 643 -3.95 -8.60 -33.29
C SER A 643 -4.46 -9.66 -34.25
N GLY A 644 -5.79 -9.75 -34.44
CA GLY A 644 -6.43 -10.77 -35.28
C GLY A 644 -6.44 -12.20 -34.73
N ALA A 645 -5.91 -12.47 -33.52
CA ALA A 645 -5.87 -13.81 -32.95
C ALA A 645 -7.24 -14.26 -32.38
N LEU A 646 -8.05 -13.32 -31.91
CA LEU A 646 -9.34 -13.62 -31.30
C LEU A 646 -10.50 -13.53 -32.29
N PRO A 647 -11.46 -14.46 -32.26
CA PRO A 647 -12.60 -14.45 -33.16
C PRO A 647 -13.51 -13.23 -32.89
N GLU A 648 -14.03 -12.66 -33.98
CA GLU A 648 -14.94 -11.52 -33.89
C GLU A 648 -16.31 -11.92 -33.32
N ASN A 649 -16.94 -10.99 -32.60
CA ASN A 649 -18.28 -11.11 -32.00
C ASN A 649 -18.50 -12.23 -30.99
N ARG A 650 -17.43 -12.86 -30.46
CA ARG A 650 -17.55 -13.99 -29.54
C ARG A 650 -17.04 -13.71 -28.14
N VAL A 651 -16.22 -12.68 -27.97
CA VAL A 651 -15.55 -12.38 -26.69
C VAL A 651 -16.06 -11.06 -26.14
N LEU A 652 -16.86 -11.10 -25.06
CA LEU A 652 -17.40 -9.90 -24.40
C LEU A 652 -16.44 -9.36 -23.33
N SER A 653 -15.87 -10.24 -22.51
CA SER A 653 -14.88 -9.93 -21.49
C SER A 653 -13.52 -10.44 -22.00
N HIS A 654 -12.79 -9.56 -22.64
CA HIS A 654 -11.57 -9.94 -23.37
C HIS A 654 -10.31 -9.91 -22.51
N ASP A 655 -10.34 -9.18 -21.38
CA ASP A 655 -9.16 -8.88 -20.59
C ASP A 655 -8.38 -10.15 -20.16
N ILE A 656 -9.08 -11.14 -19.61
CA ILE A 656 -8.47 -12.39 -19.14
C ILE A 656 -7.81 -13.18 -20.28
N ILE A 657 -8.46 -13.26 -21.45
CA ILE A 657 -7.92 -14.03 -22.60
C ILE A 657 -6.78 -13.28 -23.28
N GLU A 658 -6.82 -11.95 -23.35
CA GLU A 658 -5.71 -11.13 -23.82
C GLU A 658 -4.48 -11.31 -22.91
N GLY A 659 -4.69 -11.23 -21.58
CA GLY A 659 -3.64 -11.51 -20.60
C GLY A 659 -3.10 -12.96 -20.65
N ALA A 660 -3.93 -13.89 -21.10
CA ALA A 660 -3.53 -15.29 -21.26
C ALA A 660 -2.72 -15.55 -22.55
N ILE A 661 -3.01 -14.81 -23.61
CA ILE A 661 -2.27 -14.87 -24.89
C ILE A 661 -0.91 -14.16 -24.73
N LEU A 662 -0.95 -12.94 -24.18
CA LEU A 662 0.24 -12.16 -23.86
C LEU A 662 0.85 -12.66 -22.55
N ASN A 663 2.17 -12.71 -22.47
CA ASN A 663 2.82 -13.01 -21.20
C ASN A 663 2.71 -11.78 -20.28
N THR A 664 1.77 -11.81 -19.33
CA THR A 664 1.41 -10.66 -18.51
C THR A 664 2.15 -10.65 -17.19
N GLY A 665 2.89 -9.56 -16.90
CA GLY A 665 3.51 -9.28 -15.62
C GLY A 665 2.73 -8.24 -14.81
N ALA A 666 3.22 -7.93 -13.60
CA ALA A 666 2.71 -6.85 -12.75
C ALA A 666 3.56 -5.59 -12.90
N SER A 667 2.95 -4.42 -12.89
CA SER A 667 3.67 -3.14 -12.96
C SER A 667 3.87 -2.47 -11.60
N GLY A 668 3.05 -2.81 -10.59
CA GLY A 668 2.99 -2.09 -9.33
C GLY A 668 2.54 -0.61 -9.48
N VAL A 669 1.95 -0.24 -10.63
CA VAL A 669 1.43 1.10 -10.88
C VAL A 669 -0.05 1.16 -10.55
N PRO A 670 -0.49 1.97 -9.56
CA PRO A 670 -1.90 2.07 -9.19
C PRO A 670 -2.69 2.90 -10.21
N VAL A 671 -3.86 2.38 -10.58
CA VAL A 671 -4.88 3.08 -11.36
C VAL A 671 -6.15 3.19 -10.53
N TYR A 672 -6.67 4.39 -10.39
CA TYR A 672 -7.86 4.69 -9.60
C TYR A 672 -9.10 4.77 -10.47
N GLU A 673 -10.15 4.09 -10.06
CA GLU A 673 -11.45 4.05 -10.74
C GLU A 673 -12.59 4.47 -9.82
N ASP A 674 -13.65 5.00 -10.41
CA ASP A 674 -14.80 5.44 -9.65
C ASP A 674 -15.66 4.26 -9.19
N ALA A 675 -16.04 4.28 -7.91
CA ALA A 675 -16.95 3.30 -7.33
C ALA A 675 -18.38 3.50 -7.84
N PRO A 676 -19.14 2.43 -8.09
CA PRO A 676 -20.56 2.53 -8.36
C PRO A 676 -21.29 3.21 -7.20
N LEU A 677 -22.14 4.17 -7.51
CA LEU A 677 -22.84 4.98 -6.50
C LEU A 677 -24.07 4.27 -5.89
N CYS A 678 -24.61 3.26 -6.58
CA CYS A 678 -25.81 2.54 -6.14
C CYS A 678 -25.80 1.08 -6.61
N PHE A 679 -26.61 0.25 -5.95
CA PHE A 679 -26.76 -1.17 -6.25
C PHE A 679 -27.08 -1.45 -7.73
N SER A 680 -28.01 -0.71 -8.32
CA SER A 680 -28.41 -0.94 -9.73
C SER A 680 -27.25 -0.73 -10.72
N SER A 681 -26.44 0.28 -10.50
CA SER A 681 -25.24 0.55 -11.34
C SER A 681 -24.20 -0.56 -11.18
N ASP A 682 -23.95 -0.96 -9.94
CA ASP A 682 -22.99 -2.02 -9.62
C ASP A 682 -23.45 -3.39 -10.17
N GLU A 683 -24.73 -3.72 -9.99
CA GLU A 683 -25.28 -4.99 -10.48
C GLU A 683 -25.25 -5.08 -12.01
N ASN A 684 -25.58 -4.00 -12.72
CA ASN A 684 -25.45 -3.95 -14.18
C ASN A 684 -24.02 -4.19 -14.66
N ARG A 685 -23.03 -3.69 -13.91
CA ARG A 685 -21.61 -3.91 -14.16
C ARG A 685 -21.24 -5.39 -13.90
N ARG A 686 -21.67 -5.95 -12.76
CA ARG A 686 -21.44 -7.36 -12.39
C ARG A 686 -22.07 -8.33 -13.37
N LEU A 687 -23.31 -8.08 -13.82
CA LEU A 687 -23.98 -8.91 -14.81
C LEU A 687 -23.26 -8.95 -16.16
N ARG A 688 -22.69 -7.82 -16.58
CA ARG A 688 -21.86 -7.77 -17.79
C ARG A 688 -20.64 -8.65 -17.66
N TRP A 689 -19.96 -8.60 -16.50
CA TRP A 689 -18.78 -9.43 -16.22
C TRP A 689 -19.14 -10.93 -16.16
N LYS A 690 -20.15 -11.30 -15.38
CA LYS A 690 -20.64 -12.70 -15.28
C LYS A 690 -20.96 -13.30 -16.66
N ARG A 691 -21.59 -12.51 -17.53
CA ARG A 691 -21.84 -12.95 -18.92
C ARG A 691 -20.55 -13.20 -19.68
N GLY A 692 -19.58 -12.30 -19.56
CA GLY A 692 -18.29 -12.45 -20.18
C GLY A 692 -17.53 -13.68 -19.67
N ASP A 693 -17.54 -13.93 -18.37
CA ASP A 693 -16.88 -15.08 -17.74
C ASP A 693 -17.45 -16.41 -18.24
N VAL A 694 -18.79 -16.54 -18.34
CA VAL A 694 -19.43 -17.74 -18.91
C VAL A 694 -19.06 -17.94 -20.39
N GLN A 695 -18.98 -16.84 -21.16
CA GLN A 695 -18.60 -16.88 -22.57
C GLN A 695 -17.15 -17.26 -22.82
N LEU A 696 -16.24 -17.05 -21.84
CA LEU A 696 -14.85 -17.45 -21.91
C LEU A 696 -14.63 -18.94 -21.67
N MET A 697 -15.56 -19.68 -21.05
CA MET A 697 -15.39 -21.11 -20.76
C MET A 697 -15.02 -21.97 -22.00
N PRO A 698 -15.62 -21.79 -23.18
CA PRO A 698 -15.23 -22.54 -24.39
C PRO A 698 -13.81 -22.24 -24.86
N PHE A 699 -13.23 -21.10 -24.48
CA PHE A 699 -11.87 -20.69 -24.85
C PHE A 699 -10.77 -21.32 -24.00
N VAL A 700 -11.11 -22.16 -23.01
CA VAL A 700 -10.11 -22.90 -22.19
C VAL A 700 -9.15 -23.74 -23.05
N ASN A 701 -9.64 -24.26 -24.19
CA ASN A 701 -8.84 -25.01 -25.14
C ASN A 701 -8.36 -24.16 -26.34
N PHE A 702 -8.46 -22.83 -26.24
CA PHE A 702 -7.98 -21.96 -27.28
C PHE A 702 -6.49 -22.13 -27.50
N THR A 703 -6.08 -22.16 -28.75
CA THR A 703 -4.70 -22.16 -29.21
C THR A 703 -4.46 -20.89 -30.03
N ASN A 704 -3.37 -20.20 -29.78
CA ASN A 704 -3.06 -18.98 -30.50
C ASN A 704 -2.54 -19.32 -31.92
N PRO A 705 -3.28 -19.00 -32.99
CA PRO A 705 -2.87 -19.32 -34.34
C PRO A 705 -1.61 -18.56 -34.81
N LYS A 706 -1.33 -17.41 -34.17
CA LYS A 706 -0.17 -16.58 -34.45
C LYS A 706 1.13 -17.04 -33.77
N GLU A 707 1.03 -17.91 -32.77
CA GLU A 707 2.17 -18.46 -32.05
C GLU A 707 2.24 -19.99 -32.19
N ASN A 708 2.22 -20.51 -33.39
CA ASN A 708 2.29 -21.96 -33.69
C ASN A 708 1.30 -22.79 -32.83
N ASN A 709 0.06 -22.32 -32.71
CA ASN A 709 -0.97 -22.96 -31.90
C ASN A 709 -0.60 -23.17 -30.42
N LYS A 710 0.15 -22.24 -29.85
CA LYS A 710 0.49 -22.24 -28.42
C LYS A 710 -0.75 -22.28 -27.56
N LYS A 711 -0.78 -23.20 -26.61
CA LYS A 711 -1.91 -23.38 -25.68
C LYS A 711 -1.86 -22.36 -24.54
N ILE A 712 -3.04 -21.95 -24.08
CA ILE A 712 -3.18 -21.11 -22.87
C ILE A 712 -2.61 -21.84 -21.65
N ASP A 713 -1.95 -21.11 -20.77
CA ASP A 713 -1.37 -21.59 -19.51
C ASP A 713 -2.44 -22.19 -18.57
N LYS A 714 -2.05 -23.23 -17.81
CA LYS A 714 -2.93 -23.94 -16.85
C LYS A 714 -3.59 -23.02 -15.84
N PHE A 715 -2.90 -21.98 -15.41
CA PHE A 715 -3.43 -21.00 -14.47
C PHE A 715 -4.62 -20.23 -15.06
N TYR A 716 -4.48 -19.69 -16.28
CA TYR A 716 -5.57 -18.98 -16.94
C TYR A 716 -6.74 -19.91 -17.28
N LYS A 717 -6.46 -21.17 -17.63
CA LYS A 717 -7.50 -22.19 -17.81
C LYS A 717 -8.32 -22.39 -16.53
N PHE A 718 -7.63 -22.57 -15.42
CA PHE A 718 -8.28 -22.68 -14.10
C PHE A 718 -9.15 -21.45 -13.80
N LEU A 719 -8.60 -20.23 -14.01
CA LEU A 719 -9.30 -18.99 -13.76
C LEU A 719 -10.56 -18.82 -14.63
N MET A 720 -10.49 -19.12 -15.91
CA MET A 720 -11.65 -19.07 -16.83
C MET A 720 -12.75 -20.02 -16.41
N VAL A 721 -12.39 -21.27 -16.08
CA VAL A 721 -13.36 -22.29 -15.61
C VAL A 721 -13.95 -21.87 -14.27
N PHE A 722 -13.11 -21.46 -13.33
CA PHE A 722 -13.56 -21.07 -12.01
C PHE A 722 -14.52 -19.87 -12.04
N ASN A 723 -14.18 -18.81 -12.80
CA ASN A 723 -15.04 -17.63 -12.92
C ASN A 723 -16.38 -17.97 -13.58
N GLY A 724 -16.37 -18.71 -14.69
CA GLY A 724 -17.58 -19.12 -15.38
C GLY A 724 -18.51 -19.97 -14.51
N ILE A 725 -17.96 -20.96 -13.81
CA ILE A 725 -18.72 -21.84 -12.90
C ILE A 725 -19.21 -21.05 -11.66
N SER A 726 -18.43 -20.12 -11.16
CA SER A 726 -18.76 -19.30 -9.99
C SER A 726 -20.04 -18.46 -10.16
N VAL A 727 -20.53 -18.29 -11.40
CA VAL A 727 -21.83 -17.66 -11.67
C VAL A 727 -22.98 -18.50 -11.10
N LEU A 728 -22.81 -19.82 -11.01
CA LEU A 728 -23.80 -20.72 -10.41
C LEU A 728 -23.79 -20.72 -8.87
N SER A 729 -22.88 -19.98 -8.23
CA SER A 729 -22.77 -20.05 -6.76
C SER A 729 -24.04 -19.59 -6.03
N ALA A 730 -24.69 -18.50 -6.45
CA ALA A 730 -25.91 -18.01 -5.80
C ALA A 730 -27.11 -18.96 -5.99
N PRO A 731 -27.44 -19.45 -7.20
CA PRO A 731 -28.55 -20.42 -7.36
C PRO A 731 -28.30 -21.72 -6.59
N CYS A 732 -27.05 -22.25 -6.60
CA CYS A 732 -26.74 -23.48 -5.87
C CYS A 732 -26.74 -23.25 -4.35
N PHE A 733 -26.33 -22.06 -3.87
CA PHE A 733 -26.38 -21.72 -2.45
C PHE A 733 -27.83 -21.56 -1.96
N LEU A 734 -28.72 -20.96 -2.76
CA LEU A 734 -30.14 -20.91 -2.46
C LEU A 734 -30.76 -22.33 -2.38
N ALA A 735 -30.40 -23.21 -3.32
CA ALA A 735 -30.83 -24.60 -3.28
C ALA A 735 -30.32 -25.33 -2.04
N LEU A 736 -29.09 -25.12 -1.61
CA LEU A 736 -28.56 -25.66 -0.35
C LEU A 736 -29.31 -25.14 0.87
N LEU A 737 -29.66 -23.86 0.90
CA LEU A 737 -30.45 -23.29 1.97
C LEU A 737 -31.84 -23.94 2.04
N ILE A 738 -32.50 -24.14 0.91
CA ILE A 738 -33.79 -24.84 0.84
C ILE A 738 -33.64 -26.29 1.31
N LEU A 739 -32.61 -27.00 0.83
CA LEU A 739 -32.35 -28.38 1.26
C LEU A 739 -32.07 -28.48 2.76
N SER A 740 -31.44 -27.48 3.35
CA SER A 740 -31.16 -27.45 4.79
C SER A 740 -32.46 -27.42 5.64
N PHE A 741 -33.49 -26.76 5.14
CA PHE A 741 -34.83 -26.82 5.76
C PHE A 741 -35.50 -28.17 5.51
N LEU A 742 -35.46 -28.68 4.28
CA LEU A 742 -36.15 -29.94 3.91
C LEU A 742 -35.52 -31.18 4.57
N SER A 743 -34.22 -31.16 4.81
CA SER A 743 -33.50 -32.27 5.46
C SER A 743 -33.76 -32.35 6.95
N ALA A 744 -34.37 -31.32 7.56
CA ALA A 744 -34.57 -31.17 9.00
C ALA A 744 -33.31 -31.42 9.85
N SER A 745 -32.11 -31.23 9.28
CA SER A 745 -30.83 -31.38 9.98
C SER A 745 -30.39 -30.05 10.59
N PRO A 746 -30.37 -29.93 11.94
CA PRO A 746 -29.92 -28.67 12.59
C PRO A 746 -28.46 -28.34 12.30
N THR A 747 -27.62 -29.35 12.19
CA THR A 747 -26.18 -29.19 11.90
C THR A 747 -25.96 -28.65 10.49
N PHE A 748 -26.66 -29.16 9.52
CA PHE A 748 -26.60 -28.66 8.15
C PHE A 748 -27.13 -27.23 8.02
N PHE A 749 -28.28 -26.92 8.66
CA PHE A 749 -28.80 -25.56 8.68
C PHE A 749 -27.85 -24.58 9.34
N ALA A 750 -27.28 -24.93 10.51
CA ALA A 750 -26.28 -24.09 11.19
C ALA A 750 -25.03 -23.88 10.32
N LEU A 751 -24.57 -24.91 9.60
CA LEU A 751 -23.45 -24.80 8.67
C LEU A 751 -23.74 -23.80 7.53
N ILE A 752 -24.92 -23.89 6.90
CA ILE A 752 -25.28 -22.97 5.79
C ILE A 752 -25.42 -21.54 6.30
N ILE A 753 -25.98 -21.33 7.49
CA ILE A 753 -26.04 -20.00 8.09
C ILE A 753 -24.65 -19.49 8.42
N ALA A 754 -23.77 -20.31 9.02
CA ALA A 754 -22.38 -19.91 9.30
C ALA A 754 -21.63 -19.51 8.02
N VAL A 755 -21.80 -20.27 6.93
CA VAL A 755 -21.20 -19.92 5.64
C VAL A 755 -21.78 -18.61 5.08
N SER A 756 -23.06 -18.30 5.33
CA SER A 756 -23.66 -17.01 4.93
C SER A 756 -22.97 -15.81 5.57
N PHE A 757 -22.38 -15.98 6.77
CA PHE A 757 -21.64 -14.97 7.51
C PHE A 757 -20.12 -15.21 7.54
N ILE A 758 -19.60 -15.92 6.55
CA ILE A 758 -18.19 -16.34 6.54
C ILE A 758 -17.19 -15.16 6.59
N ASN A 759 -17.51 -14.03 5.95
CA ASN A 759 -16.66 -12.84 5.98
C ASN A 759 -16.66 -12.21 7.38
N THR A 760 -17.81 -12.14 8.01
CA THR A 760 -17.97 -11.65 9.40
C THR A 760 -17.20 -12.53 10.37
N ILE A 761 -17.30 -13.86 10.24
CA ILE A 761 -16.59 -14.83 11.07
C ILE A 761 -15.08 -14.69 10.87
N PHE A 762 -14.62 -14.58 9.64
CA PHE A 762 -13.19 -14.42 9.31
C PHE A 762 -12.61 -13.12 9.89
N VAL A 763 -13.31 -12.00 9.69
CA VAL A 763 -12.91 -10.71 10.27
C VAL A 763 -12.98 -10.73 11.79
N GLY A 764 -13.97 -11.44 12.37
CA GLY A 764 -14.06 -11.64 13.80
C GLY A 764 -12.86 -12.38 14.37
N ALA A 765 -12.45 -13.46 13.73
CA ALA A 765 -11.31 -14.28 14.16
C ALA A 765 -9.97 -13.56 13.97
N THR A 766 -9.70 -13.00 12.79
CA THR A 766 -8.42 -12.34 12.48
C THR A 766 -8.30 -11.00 13.20
N GLY A 767 -9.34 -10.19 13.24
CA GLY A 767 -9.33 -8.88 13.87
C GLY A 767 -9.24 -8.94 15.41
N PHE A 768 -9.58 -10.06 16.04
CA PHE A 768 -9.35 -10.25 17.46
C PHE A 768 -7.86 -10.23 17.80
N PHE A 769 -7.02 -10.85 17.01
CA PHE A 769 -5.56 -10.76 17.14
C PHE A 769 -5.04 -9.35 16.84
N ASP A 770 -5.57 -8.66 15.84
CA ASP A 770 -5.20 -7.28 15.51
C ASP A 770 -5.51 -6.28 16.64
N VAL A 771 -6.58 -6.50 17.42
CA VAL A 771 -6.92 -5.66 18.59
C VAL A 771 -5.87 -5.75 19.68
N PHE A 772 -5.28 -6.93 19.88
CA PHE A 772 -4.22 -7.10 20.87
C PHE A 772 -2.91 -6.42 20.45
N VAL A 773 -2.67 -6.31 19.14
CA VAL A 773 -1.39 -5.79 18.63
C VAL A 773 -1.46 -4.29 18.30
N ASN A 774 -2.45 -3.79 17.56
CA ASN A 774 -2.35 -2.43 16.97
C ASN A 774 -3.64 -1.65 16.76
N LEU A 775 -4.84 -2.22 16.85
CA LEU A 775 -6.07 -1.52 16.48
C LEU A 775 -6.89 -1.03 17.69
N SER A 776 -7.52 0.13 17.56
CA SER A 776 -8.53 0.55 18.51
C SER A 776 -9.75 -0.39 18.40
N VAL A 777 -10.33 -0.78 19.54
CA VAL A 777 -11.57 -1.56 19.61
C VAL A 777 -12.67 -0.97 18.71
N SER A 778 -12.74 0.37 18.63
CA SER A 778 -13.69 1.08 17.77
C SER A 778 -13.50 0.76 16.27
N ALA A 779 -12.26 0.70 15.80
CA ALA A 779 -11.97 0.37 14.39
C ALA A 779 -12.33 -1.09 14.08
N TYR A 780 -12.01 -2.01 14.98
CA TYR A 780 -12.41 -3.41 14.87
C TYR A 780 -13.92 -3.60 14.80
N VAL A 781 -14.67 -2.99 15.74
CA VAL A 781 -16.14 -3.07 15.75
C VAL A 781 -16.74 -2.47 14.47
N LYS A 782 -16.22 -1.36 13.97
CA LYS A 782 -16.66 -0.77 12.69
C LYS A 782 -16.40 -1.72 11.52
N ARG A 783 -15.24 -2.38 11.46
CA ARG A 783 -14.91 -3.35 10.40
C ARG A 783 -15.82 -4.56 10.48
N LEU A 784 -16.02 -5.12 11.68
CA LEU A 784 -16.92 -6.27 11.90
C LEU A 784 -18.38 -5.95 11.52
N THR A 785 -18.87 -4.78 11.94
CA THR A 785 -20.23 -4.31 11.59
C THR A 785 -20.38 -4.13 10.09
N LYS A 786 -19.38 -3.61 9.42
CA LYS A 786 -19.38 -3.44 7.96
C LYS A 786 -19.54 -4.79 7.24
N GLU A 787 -18.74 -5.79 7.62
CA GLU A 787 -18.80 -7.13 7.00
C GLU A 787 -20.10 -7.85 7.33
N PHE A 788 -20.62 -7.71 8.56
CA PHE A 788 -21.92 -8.23 8.94
C PHE A 788 -23.06 -7.67 8.06
N ILE A 789 -23.07 -6.35 7.84
CA ILE A 789 -24.08 -5.71 6.97
C ILE A 789 -23.97 -6.24 5.52
N LYS A 790 -22.76 -6.47 5.01
CA LYS A 790 -22.55 -7.02 3.66
C LYS A 790 -23.07 -8.46 3.55
N ASP A 791 -22.71 -9.32 4.52
CA ASP A 791 -23.14 -10.72 4.54
C ASP A 791 -24.67 -10.82 4.69
N PHE A 792 -25.26 -10.01 5.58
CA PHE A 792 -26.71 -9.94 5.77
C PHE A 792 -27.41 -9.46 4.49
N PHE A 793 -26.89 -8.40 3.84
CA PHE A 793 -27.42 -7.93 2.56
C PHE A 793 -27.33 -9.03 1.49
N GLY A 794 -26.22 -9.76 1.43
CA GLY A 794 -26.03 -10.90 0.53
C GLY A 794 -27.07 -12.00 0.75
N LEU A 795 -27.37 -12.32 2.00
CA LEU A 795 -28.39 -13.33 2.36
C LEU A 795 -29.80 -12.88 1.98
N VAL A 796 -30.17 -11.63 2.28
CA VAL A 796 -31.48 -11.05 1.92
C VAL A 796 -31.67 -11.01 0.40
N MET A 797 -30.64 -10.66 -0.33
CA MET A 797 -30.68 -10.56 -1.79
C MET A 797 -30.42 -11.88 -2.51
N LEU A 798 -30.15 -12.97 -1.78
CA LEU A 798 -29.84 -14.29 -2.35
C LEU A 798 -30.88 -14.80 -3.36
N PRO A 799 -32.20 -14.72 -3.11
CA PRO A 799 -33.20 -15.17 -4.09
C PRO A 799 -33.12 -14.37 -5.41
N TYR A 800 -32.89 -13.04 -5.32
CA TYR A 800 -32.72 -12.21 -6.49
C TYR A 800 -31.47 -12.61 -7.28
N PHE A 801 -30.31 -12.72 -6.59
CA PHE A 801 -29.08 -13.14 -7.25
C PHE A 801 -29.17 -14.51 -7.86
N ALA A 802 -29.83 -15.47 -7.19
CA ALA A 802 -30.01 -16.82 -7.70
C ALA A 802 -30.77 -16.85 -9.03
N VAL A 803 -31.87 -16.13 -9.12
CA VAL A 803 -32.71 -16.07 -10.35
C VAL A 803 -31.91 -15.37 -11.48
N VAL A 804 -31.32 -14.25 -11.18
CA VAL A 804 -30.61 -13.45 -12.18
C VAL A 804 -29.32 -14.15 -12.68
N ASP A 805 -28.54 -14.75 -11.80
CA ASP A 805 -27.33 -15.46 -12.14
C ASP A 805 -27.63 -16.74 -12.95
N PHE A 806 -28.68 -17.49 -12.58
CA PHE A 806 -29.13 -18.65 -13.34
C PHE A 806 -29.56 -18.23 -14.75
N TYR A 807 -30.36 -17.16 -14.87
CA TYR A 807 -30.73 -16.60 -16.19
C TYR A 807 -29.51 -16.21 -17.02
N VAL A 808 -28.57 -15.46 -16.41
CA VAL A 808 -27.34 -15.03 -17.08
C VAL A 808 -26.51 -16.23 -17.57
N PHE A 809 -26.35 -17.24 -16.73
CA PHE A 809 -25.64 -18.46 -17.07
C PHE A 809 -26.31 -19.18 -18.26
N THR A 810 -27.60 -19.48 -18.14
CA THR A 810 -28.37 -20.22 -19.17
C THR A 810 -28.36 -19.50 -20.52
N VAL A 811 -28.61 -18.18 -20.51
CA VAL A 811 -28.60 -17.38 -21.75
C VAL A 811 -27.22 -17.31 -22.37
N SER A 812 -26.18 -17.18 -21.55
CA SER A 812 -24.79 -17.10 -22.04
C SER A 812 -24.33 -18.42 -22.65
N VAL A 813 -24.65 -19.54 -22.01
CA VAL A 813 -24.37 -20.88 -22.56
C VAL A 813 -25.16 -21.12 -23.87
N ALA A 814 -26.46 -20.82 -23.88
CA ALA A 814 -27.29 -20.98 -25.09
C ALA A 814 -26.73 -20.14 -26.28
N ARG A 815 -26.30 -18.93 -26.03
CA ARG A 815 -25.67 -18.06 -27.06
C ARG A 815 -24.32 -18.61 -27.53
N SER A 816 -23.50 -19.12 -26.61
CA SER A 816 -22.22 -19.73 -26.96
C SER A 816 -22.40 -20.94 -27.87
N LEU A 817 -23.41 -21.79 -27.61
CA LEU A 817 -23.74 -22.97 -28.39
C LEU A 817 -24.35 -22.61 -29.76
N THR A 818 -25.25 -21.62 -29.81
CA THR A 818 -25.92 -21.22 -31.05
C THR A 818 -25.10 -20.30 -31.93
N LYS A 819 -23.86 -19.97 -31.55
CA LYS A 819 -22.97 -19.04 -32.25
C LYS A 819 -23.59 -17.66 -32.55
N LYS A 820 -24.68 -17.29 -31.85
CA LYS A 820 -25.31 -15.97 -31.97
C LYS A 820 -24.45 -14.90 -31.34
N THR A 821 -24.46 -13.70 -31.94
CA THR A 821 -23.62 -12.59 -31.52
C THR A 821 -23.72 -12.27 -30.03
N CYS A 822 -22.59 -12.19 -29.33
CA CYS A 822 -22.52 -11.96 -27.89
C CYS A 822 -22.94 -10.55 -27.48
N PHE A 823 -22.96 -9.62 -28.42
CA PHE A 823 -23.19 -8.20 -28.17
C PHE A 823 -24.67 -7.77 -28.17
N TYR A 824 -25.59 -8.63 -28.59
CA TYR A 824 -27.02 -8.29 -28.62
C TYR A 824 -27.72 -8.63 -27.31
N GLY A 825 -28.38 -7.63 -26.77
CA GLY A 825 -29.44 -7.80 -25.76
C GLY A 825 -29.14 -7.21 -24.42
N SER A 826 -29.47 -5.98 -24.29
CA SER A 826 -30.09 -5.50 -23.09
C SER A 826 -31.17 -4.48 -23.44
N ARG A 827 -32.39 -4.98 -23.69
CA ARG A 827 -33.59 -4.16 -23.51
C ARG A 827 -33.79 -3.75 -22.03
N PHE A 828 -32.87 -4.11 -21.15
CA PHE A 828 -32.90 -3.77 -19.71
C PHE A 828 -32.39 -2.35 -19.40
N SER A 829 -31.74 -1.65 -20.33
CA SER A 829 -31.24 -0.27 -20.09
C SER A 829 -32.11 0.83 -20.70
N ARG A 830 -33.34 0.58 -21.10
CA ARG A 830 -34.29 1.63 -21.50
C ARG A 830 -35.20 2.06 -20.36
N GLY A 831 -34.65 2.54 -19.28
CA GLY A 831 -35.42 2.95 -18.11
C GLY A 831 -34.99 4.23 -17.42
N ALA A 832 -34.34 5.20 -18.10
CA ALA A 832 -34.10 6.50 -17.51
C ALA A 832 -33.72 7.60 -18.50
N SER A 833 -34.39 7.75 -19.63
CA SER A 833 -34.56 9.05 -20.28
C SER A 833 -35.45 8.89 -21.50
N GLY A 834 -36.64 9.39 -21.47
CA GLY A 834 -37.48 9.47 -22.67
C GLY A 834 -38.97 9.43 -22.36
N LYS A 835 -39.61 10.56 -22.53
CA LYS A 835 -41.04 10.86 -22.48
C LYS A 835 -41.98 9.65 -22.71
N ARG A 836 -42.82 9.35 -21.71
CA ARG A 836 -43.97 8.46 -21.80
C ARG A 836 -44.81 8.79 -23.00
N LYS A 837 -44.80 7.93 -24.04
CA LYS A 837 -45.94 7.76 -24.94
C LYS A 837 -46.72 6.51 -24.45
N LYS A 838 -47.92 6.73 -23.94
CA LYS A 838 -48.85 5.70 -23.56
C LYS A 838 -49.13 4.79 -24.75
N ARG A 839 -48.79 3.52 -24.63
CA ARG A 839 -49.48 2.44 -25.38
C ARG A 839 -49.79 1.30 -24.38
N LYS A 840 -51.10 1.10 -24.14
CA LYS A 840 -51.63 -0.03 -23.39
C LYS A 840 -51.28 -1.30 -24.15
N SER A 841 -50.52 -2.19 -23.56
CA SER A 841 -50.56 -3.61 -23.80
C SER A 841 -50.37 -4.32 -22.46
N ARG A 842 -51.35 -5.07 -22.06
CA ARG A 842 -51.35 -5.93 -20.89
C ARG A 842 -50.23 -6.98 -21.07
N ALA A 843 -49.24 -6.94 -20.20
CA ALA A 843 -48.47 -8.08 -19.73
C ALA A 843 -48.13 -7.82 -18.26
N ARG A 844 -48.85 -8.47 -17.40
CA ARG A 844 -48.48 -8.64 -15.99
C ARG A 844 -47.16 -9.37 -15.97
N ILE A 845 -46.15 -8.82 -15.34
CA ILE A 845 -45.06 -9.58 -14.72
C ILE A 845 -44.39 -8.68 -13.68
N ILE A 846 -44.60 -9.15 -12.46
CA ILE A 846 -43.64 -9.38 -11.39
C ILE A 846 -42.81 -8.16 -10.95
N PHE A 847 -43.25 -7.71 -9.80
CA PHE A 847 -42.57 -6.95 -8.76
C PHE A 847 -41.08 -6.72 -8.96
N CYS A 848 -40.73 -5.49 -9.09
CA CYS A 848 -39.46 -4.95 -8.69
C CYS A 848 -39.63 -4.14 -7.40
N PRO A 849 -39.31 -4.67 -6.22
CA PRO A 849 -39.53 -3.97 -4.93
C PRO A 849 -38.57 -2.81 -4.68
N THR A 850 -37.60 -2.61 -5.55
CA THR A 850 -36.45 -1.72 -5.22
C THR A 850 -36.61 -0.26 -5.63
N GLN A 851 -37.63 0.13 -6.35
CA GLN A 851 -37.84 1.56 -6.65
C GLN A 851 -38.37 2.38 -5.46
N ASN A 852 -38.99 1.73 -4.48
CA ASN A 852 -39.60 2.43 -3.32
C ASN A 852 -38.72 2.49 -2.07
N LEU A 853 -37.61 1.76 -2.01
CA LEU A 853 -36.69 1.80 -0.84
C LEU A 853 -35.66 2.93 -0.92
N CYS A 854 -35.42 3.50 -2.08
CA CYS A 854 -34.52 4.66 -2.22
C CYS A 854 -35.20 6.03 -2.13
N THR A 855 -36.55 6.08 -2.13
CA THR A 855 -37.29 7.36 -2.14
C THR A 855 -37.82 7.80 -0.79
N ASN A 856 -37.76 6.97 0.27
CA ASN A 856 -38.39 7.26 1.58
C ASN A 856 -37.42 7.57 2.73
N ILE A 857 -36.18 7.93 2.46
CA ILE A 857 -35.35 8.65 3.43
C ILE A 857 -35.29 10.10 2.99
N SER A 858 -36.40 10.80 3.17
CA SER A 858 -36.47 12.26 3.06
C SER A 858 -35.87 12.87 4.33
N TYR A 859 -34.70 13.49 4.19
CA TYR A 859 -34.27 14.51 5.14
C TYR A 859 -35.24 15.71 5.07
N PRO A 860 -35.57 16.35 6.17
CA PRO A 860 -36.51 17.46 6.19
C PRO A 860 -35.99 18.62 5.33
N LYS A 861 -36.76 18.99 4.34
CA LYS A 861 -36.63 20.23 3.61
C LYS A 861 -36.87 21.39 4.56
N LYS A 862 -35.88 22.20 4.83
CA LYS A 862 -35.99 23.64 5.01
C LYS A 862 -34.60 24.26 5.12
N ILE A 863 -34.11 24.79 4.04
CA ILE A 863 -33.50 26.11 3.90
C ILE A 863 -33.62 26.43 2.41
N ARG A 864 -34.60 27.29 2.10
CA ARG A 864 -34.67 27.98 0.82
C ARG A 864 -33.63 29.10 0.83
N LEU A 865 -32.66 29.00 -0.06
CA LEU A 865 -31.91 30.18 -0.48
C LEU A 865 -32.55 30.69 -1.76
N CYS A 866 -33.12 31.86 -1.69
CA CYS A 866 -33.63 32.63 -2.81
C CYS A 866 -32.48 33.13 -3.71
N PRO A 867 -32.60 33.04 -5.02
CA PRO A 867 -31.75 33.79 -5.92
C PRO A 867 -32.41 35.12 -6.21
N THR A 868 -31.70 36.19 -5.99
CA THR A 868 -31.78 37.52 -6.60
C THR A 868 -31.47 38.59 -5.55
N ILE A 869 -30.30 39.17 -5.63
CA ILE A 869 -30.08 40.53 -5.19
C ILE A 869 -29.22 41.21 -6.24
N SER A 870 -29.89 42.17 -6.91
CA SER A 870 -29.30 43.21 -7.72
C SER A 870 -28.76 44.35 -6.83
N PRO A 871 -27.78 45.15 -7.28
CA PRO A 871 -27.01 46.01 -6.40
C PRO A 871 -27.68 47.40 -6.24
N CYS A 872 -27.92 47.84 -5.02
CA CYS A 872 -27.96 49.29 -4.71
C CYS A 872 -27.93 49.54 -3.19
N CYS A 873 -27.23 50.63 -2.85
CA CYS A 873 -27.27 51.46 -1.64
C CYS A 873 -26.37 51.07 -0.44
N ARG A 874 -25.31 51.83 -0.48
CA ARG A 874 -24.49 52.43 0.58
C ARG A 874 -25.22 52.80 1.89
N LYS A 875 -24.40 52.77 2.93
CA LYS A 875 -24.32 53.57 4.17
C LYS A 875 -24.72 52.86 5.48
N GLY A 876 -23.69 52.68 6.28
CA GLY A 876 -23.61 53.16 7.67
C GLY A 876 -24.14 52.20 8.73
N ILE A 877 -23.21 51.61 9.49
CA ILE A 877 -23.07 51.84 10.95
C ILE A 877 -22.01 50.87 11.47
N ILE A 878 -20.91 51.46 11.89
CA ILE A 878 -19.83 50.83 12.64
C ILE A 878 -20.29 50.65 14.06
N ARG A 879 -20.27 49.47 14.63
CA ARG A 879 -20.18 49.29 16.09
C ARG A 879 -18.99 48.38 16.43
N THR A 880 -18.04 49.03 17.03
CA THR A 880 -16.80 48.54 17.64
C THR A 880 -17.05 47.52 18.70
N ILE A 881 -16.33 46.39 18.65
CA ILE A 881 -16.06 45.51 19.80
C ILE A 881 -14.55 45.45 19.97
N PRO A 882 -13.98 45.53 21.17
CA PRO A 882 -12.58 45.89 21.36
C PRO A 882 -11.63 44.70 21.16
N ARG A 883 -10.56 45.00 20.44
CA ARG A 883 -9.39 44.14 20.30
C ARG A 883 -8.66 44.04 21.65
N ARG A 884 -8.60 42.86 22.24
CA ARG A 884 -7.53 42.48 23.13
C ARG A 884 -6.32 42.03 22.31
N ARG A 885 -5.24 42.77 22.47
CA ARG A 885 -3.90 42.40 21.97
C ARG A 885 -3.46 41.10 22.62
N ILE A 886 -3.13 40.11 21.83
CA ILE A 886 -2.19 39.06 22.20
C ILE A 886 -1.01 39.24 21.25
N SER A 887 0.04 39.83 21.81
CA SER A 887 1.36 39.95 21.18
C SER A 887 2.06 38.60 21.29
N GLY A 888 2.65 38.12 20.18
CA GLY A 888 3.71 37.16 20.23
C GLY A 888 3.42 35.81 19.50
N PHE A 889 3.26 35.83 18.23
CA PHE A 889 3.60 34.67 17.40
C PHE A 889 4.41 35.16 16.19
N ARG A 890 5.72 34.97 16.28
CA ARG A 890 6.59 35.05 15.10
C ARG A 890 6.34 33.82 14.24
N TYR A 891 5.84 34.04 13.06
CA TYR A 891 5.80 33.06 11.98
C TYR A 891 7.21 32.63 11.63
N PHE A 892 7.51 31.34 11.67
CA PHE A 892 8.61 30.75 10.93
C PHE A 892 8.11 30.43 9.49
N PRO A 893 8.72 30.97 8.46
CA PRO A 893 8.40 30.64 7.08
C PRO A 893 9.33 29.53 6.59
N THR A 894 8.97 28.27 6.77
CA THR A 894 9.66 27.14 6.12
C THR A 894 8.71 26.00 5.86
N CYS A 895 7.77 26.20 4.94
CA CYS A 895 7.04 25.12 4.28
C CYS A 895 6.45 25.53 2.91
N ARG A 896 7.08 26.47 2.21
CA ARG A 896 6.63 26.92 0.89
C ARG A 896 7.67 26.78 -0.24
N GLN A 897 8.82 26.17 0.01
CA GLN A 897 9.86 25.99 -1.03
C GLN A 897 10.13 24.55 -1.48
N ALA A 898 9.41 23.56 -0.95
CA ALA A 898 9.51 22.17 -1.40
C ALA A 898 8.49 21.78 -2.46
N PHE A 899 7.62 22.71 -2.93
CA PHE A 899 6.60 22.43 -3.96
C PHE A 899 6.88 23.11 -5.31
N LEU A 900 8.04 23.75 -5.49
CA LEU A 900 8.42 24.43 -6.74
C LEU A 900 9.91 24.20 -7.10
N LYS A 901 10.36 22.98 -6.97
CA LYS A 901 11.54 22.51 -7.72
C LYS A 901 11.35 21.05 -8.10
#